data_6834534e4b332f7ddd2f3dce3286e267
#
_entry.id   6834534e4b332f7ddd2f3dce3286e267
#
_cell.length_a   1.000
_cell.length_b   1.000
_cell.length_c   1.000
_cell.angle_alpha   90.00
_cell.angle_beta   90.00
_cell.angle_gamma   90.00
#
_symmetry.space_group_name_H-M   'P 1'
#
loop_
_entity.id
_entity.type
_entity.pdbx_description
1 polymer ?
#
loop_
_entity_poly.entity_id
_entity_poly.type
_entity_poly.pdbx_seq_one_letter_code
_entity_poly.pdbx_strand_id
1 'polypeptide(L)'
;MSALAAGHRYVHEIEAIDGHDVARFGGKATGLARMVGAGIPVPPAVVIGTDGYRAYRAANALPSELVEQVAAAIGSLESRTGRRFGAVAGDDLPLLISVRSGAQISMPGMMDTVLNLGITPRGAERLAARTGSAGFAVDTFLRFWRMFADIVLGIDDDAVTHAAAATAAAARQSPTEATFSAVEAAILTAIAAEGADGVRADPHWQLLRSIAAVFESWDSRRAKAYRAHHGIADDLGTAVTLQTMVFGNLDDRSGSGVAFSRDPNTGEPRLYGEFLAGRQGEDLVAGTATPVSLAETGGLAQAHRRQLLEHGARLERMYSDAVDIEFTVEGDQLYMLQVRPAKRTASAAVRIAVDLADEGLIGEAAAVGRVSVEQLKKLLRPEFDAAALASATVLASGIGASPGHALGIAVLDADRAATIAASGEKVVLVRPTTSPQDIRGMLASQAIVTARGGALSHAAVVSRALDVPCVVGCESLRIDLAARTFVVGPTTLQEGAPLSVDGTTGKVYGGLLPLEQSRGSADQIHRLLGWADQRSGARYWIAGVSGADTRRGLVHGPEGFGVIALTDLLIAAGTLGDLIEAVNELGQQPDRKAAQDRLACLTYEACRRLLLETSGTPVDLRLPNLGSPRAQRMISTWASLAPRLFLPLGLKSFYLPLLRGMADAARETRHAALTPLVPGINGAAEGHAFRAAAANVGLAQAGAVLQSPAGLADLRSIAQQTPVLWIDLREVIRTFYGYPSALSFGDDVFESYVGDGYLGHNPRTALGAQLGMLFCGVADAAQVGSGLRLGVECGDGAALSLVEDLYARGFRTFSVPMTALPSVRLALGQRAAKE
;
A
#
# COMPACT_ATOMS: atom_id res chain seq x y z
N MET A 1 12.04 -58.00 21.16
CA MET A 1 11.90 -57.19 19.91
C MET A 1 11.55 -55.80 20.33
N SER A 2 12.60 -54.96 20.42
CA SER A 2 12.50 -53.55 20.85
C SER A 2 11.83 -52.75 19.76
N ALA A 3 10.77 -51.99 20.12
CA ALA A 3 10.22 -50.94 19.26
C ALA A 3 11.30 -49.87 19.12
N LEU A 4 11.95 -49.82 17.97
CA LEU A 4 12.79 -48.71 17.58
C LEU A 4 11.90 -47.45 17.62
N ALA A 5 12.19 -46.53 18.52
CA ALA A 5 11.61 -45.19 18.52
C ALA A 5 11.81 -44.64 17.11
N ALA A 6 10.71 -44.32 16.43
CA ALA A 6 10.75 -43.67 15.12
C ALA A 6 11.47 -42.33 15.30
N GLY A 7 12.72 -42.25 14.86
CA GLY A 7 13.54 -41.03 14.92
C GLY A 7 12.85 -39.89 14.22
N HIS A 8 13.07 -38.66 14.68
CA HIS A 8 12.45 -37.46 14.08
C HIS A 8 12.95 -37.27 12.64
N ARG A 9 12.05 -37.06 11.69
CA ARG A 9 12.39 -36.88 10.27
C ARG A 9 12.51 -35.39 9.95
N TYR A 10 13.77 -34.95 9.78
CA TYR A 10 14.12 -33.56 9.40
C TYR A 10 14.20 -33.36 7.90
N VAL A 11 14.64 -34.39 7.13
CA VAL A 11 14.90 -34.28 5.68
C VAL A 11 13.81 -34.99 4.88
N HIS A 12 13.31 -34.31 3.87
CA HIS A 12 12.20 -34.78 3.04
C HIS A 12 12.50 -34.57 1.55
N GLU A 13 12.12 -35.54 0.74
CA GLU A 13 12.10 -35.41 -0.72
C GLU A 13 11.03 -34.40 -1.10
N ILE A 14 11.28 -33.54 -2.11
CA ILE A 14 10.33 -32.50 -2.55
C ILE A 14 9.01 -33.12 -3.01
N GLU A 15 9.01 -34.30 -3.61
CA GLU A 15 7.83 -35.04 -4.05
C GLU A 15 6.96 -35.57 -2.90
N ALA A 16 7.53 -35.66 -1.71
CA ALA A 16 6.87 -36.24 -0.53
C ALA A 16 6.31 -35.18 0.44
N ILE A 17 6.55 -33.91 0.20
CA ILE A 17 6.05 -32.87 1.10
C ILE A 17 4.69 -32.31 0.65
N ASP A 18 3.89 -31.84 1.61
CA ASP A 18 2.69 -31.07 1.32
C ASP A 18 3.09 -29.68 0.79
N GLY A 19 2.74 -29.37 -0.45
CA GLY A 19 2.98 -28.07 -1.07
C GLY A 19 2.22 -26.91 -0.40
N HIS A 20 1.38 -27.17 0.60
CA HIS A 20 0.67 -26.16 1.38
C HIS A 20 1.26 -25.93 2.78
N ASP A 21 2.10 -26.82 3.27
CA ASP A 21 2.75 -26.67 4.59
C ASP A 21 3.97 -25.74 4.55
N VAL A 22 3.68 -24.45 4.28
CA VAL A 22 4.69 -23.38 4.21
C VAL A 22 5.36 -23.15 5.57
N ALA A 23 4.66 -23.42 6.67
CA ALA A 23 5.17 -23.23 8.02
C ALA A 23 6.34 -24.18 8.33
N ARG A 24 6.27 -25.40 7.81
CA ARG A 24 7.29 -26.42 8.02
C ARG A 24 8.41 -26.39 6.97
N PHE A 25 8.05 -26.19 5.70
CA PHE A 25 9.01 -26.35 4.60
C PHE A 25 9.43 -25.03 3.93
N GLY A 26 8.80 -23.91 4.28
CA GLY A 26 9.07 -22.62 3.70
C GLY A 26 8.51 -22.45 2.27
N GLY A 27 8.43 -21.20 1.82
CA GLY A 27 7.81 -20.86 0.54
C GLY A 27 8.54 -21.41 -0.70
N LYS A 28 9.88 -21.56 -0.64
CA LYS A 28 10.66 -22.09 -1.77
C LYS A 28 10.39 -23.57 -2.00
N ALA A 29 10.50 -24.41 -0.96
CA ALA A 29 10.32 -25.85 -1.08
C ALA A 29 8.86 -26.22 -1.43
N THR A 30 7.89 -25.55 -0.81
CA THR A 30 6.47 -25.76 -1.13
C THR A 30 6.15 -25.33 -2.57
N GLY A 31 6.78 -24.27 -3.08
CA GLY A 31 6.68 -23.87 -4.49
C GLY A 31 7.22 -24.94 -5.43
N LEU A 32 8.42 -25.51 -5.13
CA LEU A 32 8.99 -26.62 -5.88
C LEU A 32 8.07 -27.85 -5.86
N ALA A 33 7.55 -28.24 -4.69
CA ALA A 33 6.65 -29.37 -4.55
C ALA A 33 5.38 -29.22 -5.39
N ARG A 34 4.79 -28.03 -5.39
CA ARG A 34 3.62 -27.73 -6.26
C ARG A 34 3.96 -27.86 -7.73
N MET A 35 5.11 -27.36 -8.18
CA MET A 35 5.55 -27.49 -9.56
C MET A 35 5.78 -28.96 -9.95
N VAL A 36 6.42 -29.73 -9.11
CA VAL A 36 6.63 -31.17 -9.32
C VAL A 36 5.30 -31.91 -9.39
N GLY A 37 4.40 -31.70 -8.43
CA GLY A 37 3.05 -32.26 -8.42
C GLY A 37 2.23 -31.90 -9.65
N ALA A 38 2.53 -30.75 -10.26
CA ALA A 38 1.96 -30.30 -11.52
C ALA A 38 2.67 -30.87 -12.77
N GLY A 39 3.72 -31.69 -12.63
CA GLY A 39 4.51 -32.22 -13.75
C GLY A 39 5.31 -31.14 -14.49
N ILE A 40 5.65 -30.05 -13.83
CA ILE A 40 6.53 -29.01 -14.36
C ILE A 40 7.99 -29.41 -14.06
N PRO A 41 8.90 -29.31 -15.03
CA PRO A 41 10.29 -29.70 -14.84
C PRO A 41 10.99 -28.85 -13.76
N VAL A 42 11.44 -29.55 -12.71
CA VAL A 42 12.18 -28.94 -11.56
C VAL A 42 13.43 -29.79 -11.34
N PRO A 43 14.62 -29.20 -11.12
CA PRO A 43 15.77 -29.96 -10.74
C PRO A 43 15.52 -30.75 -9.44
N PRO A 44 15.96 -32.02 -9.32
CA PRO A 44 15.79 -32.82 -8.11
C PRO A 44 16.22 -32.05 -6.86
N ALA A 45 15.43 -32.15 -5.79
CA ALA A 45 15.70 -31.43 -4.56
C ALA A 45 15.21 -32.20 -3.33
N VAL A 46 15.81 -31.88 -2.18
CA VAL A 46 15.34 -32.29 -0.85
C VAL A 46 15.25 -31.06 0.05
N VAL A 47 14.43 -31.11 1.08
CA VAL A 47 14.25 -30.02 2.02
C VAL A 47 14.47 -30.47 3.46
N ILE A 48 15.20 -29.67 4.22
CA ILE A 48 15.30 -29.76 5.67
C ILE A 48 14.26 -28.80 6.23
N GLY A 49 13.30 -29.31 7.00
CA GLY A 49 12.22 -28.52 7.57
C GLY A 49 12.68 -27.54 8.65
N THR A 50 11.80 -26.63 9.03
CA THR A 50 12.04 -25.65 10.12
C THR A 50 12.27 -26.33 11.49
N ASP A 51 11.85 -27.57 11.66
CA ASP A 51 12.18 -28.42 12.80
C ASP A 51 13.69 -28.71 12.90
N GLY A 52 14.39 -28.88 11.76
CA GLY A 52 15.84 -28.96 11.72
C GLY A 52 16.55 -27.71 12.21
N TYR A 53 16.05 -26.52 11.81
CA TYR A 53 16.55 -25.25 12.34
C TYR A 53 16.32 -25.14 13.86
N ARG A 54 15.13 -25.48 14.35
CA ARG A 54 14.82 -25.43 15.80
C ARG A 54 15.74 -26.35 16.60
N ALA A 55 15.99 -27.56 16.08
CA ALA A 55 16.91 -28.51 16.70
C ALA A 55 18.35 -27.98 16.70
N TYR A 56 18.82 -27.44 15.58
CA TYR A 56 20.12 -26.77 15.47
C TYR A 56 20.28 -25.65 16.51
N ARG A 57 19.30 -24.77 16.59
CA ARG A 57 19.31 -23.62 17.49
C ARG A 57 19.32 -24.03 18.96
N ALA A 58 18.57 -25.08 19.31
CA ALA A 58 18.54 -25.62 20.68
C ALA A 58 19.87 -26.25 21.12
N ALA A 59 20.55 -26.95 20.21
CA ALA A 59 21.81 -27.67 20.50
C ALA A 59 23.06 -26.83 20.19
N ASN A 60 22.92 -25.71 19.47
CA ASN A 60 24.02 -24.94 18.88
C ASN A 60 24.95 -25.79 18.00
N ALA A 61 24.42 -26.87 17.43
CA ALA A 61 25.10 -27.81 16.56
C ALA A 61 24.07 -28.60 15.73
N LEU A 62 24.50 -29.12 14.58
CA LEU A 62 23.65 -29.99 13.79
C LEU A 62 23.47 -31.35 14.56
N PRO A 63 22.22 -31.80 14.81
CA PRO A 63 21.96 -33.10 15.42
C PRO A 63 22.55 -34.24 14.58
N SER A 64 23.10 -35.29 15.21
CA SER A 64 23.66 -36.45 14.50
C SER A 64 22.64 -37.10 13.55
N GLU A 65 21.40 -37.21 13.98
CA GLU A 65 20.30 -37.71 13.19
C GLU A 65 20.04 -36.90 11.91
N LEU A 66 20.13 -35.56 11.99
CA LEU A 66 20.04 -34.69 10.83
C LEU A 66 21.22 -34.91 9.87
N VAL A 67 22.42 -35.03 10.40
CA VAL A 67 23.63 -35.30 9.60
C VAL A 67 23.48 -36.61 8.82
N GLU A 68 23.02 -37.70 9.46
CA GLU A 68 22.79 -39.00 8.83
C GLU A 68 21.70 -38.89 7.73
N GLN A 69 20.60 -38.14 8.00
CA GLN A 69 19.54 -37.93 7.01
C GLN A 69 20.02 -37.11 5.83
N VAL A 70 20.87 -36.11 6.04
CA VAL A 70 21.50 -35.34 4.95
C VAL A 70 22.37 -36.23 4.08
N ALA A 71 23.20 -37.11 4.66
CA ALA A 71 24.01 -38.02 3.90
C ALA A 71 23.15 -39.00 3.05
N ALA A 72 22.08 -39.54 3.63
CA ALA A 72 21.11 -40.37 2.90
C ALA A 72 20.43 -39.64 1.74
N ALA A 73 20.08 -38.36 1.97
CA ALA A 73 19.44 -37.49 0.95
C ALA A 73 20.38 -37.20 -0.23
N ILE A 74 21.67 -36.98 0.03
CA ILE A 74 22.68 -36.84 -1.03
C ILE A 74 22.75 -38.11 -1.87
N GLY A 75 22.76 -39.33 -1.23
CA GLY A 75 22.70 -40.60 -1.96
C GLY A 75 21.45 -40.77 -2.82
N SER A 76 20.30 -40.23 -2.36
CA SER A 76 19.07 -40.15 -3.18
C SER A 76 19.26 -39.26 -4.41
N LEU A 77 19.80 -38.05 -4.23
CA LEU A 77 20.06 -37.13 -5.34
C LEU A 77 21.07 -37.72 -6.34
N GLU A 78 22.09 -38.41 -5.87
CA GLU A 78 23.05 -39.14 -6.73
C GLU A 78 22.35 -40.21 -7.59
N SER A 79 21.48 -41.01 -6.96
CA SER A 79 20.74 -42.05 -7.65
C SER A 79 19.78 -41.50 -8.72
N ARG A 80 19.16 -40.38 -8.45
CA ARG A 80 18.21 -39.72 -9.36
C ARG A 80 18.89 -39.01 -10.54
N THR A 81 20.09 -38.48 -10.32
CA THR A 81 20.85 -37.74 -11.34
C THR A 81 21.86 -38.55 -12.09
N GLY A 82 22.26 -39.72 -11.57
CA GLY A 82 23.40 -40.50 -12.07
C GLY A 82 24.75 -39.80 -11.88
N ARG A 83 24.83 -38.75 -11.08
CA ARG A 83 26.03 -37.94 -10.78
C ARG A 83 26.54 -38.26 -9.37
N ARG A 84 27.80 -37.96 -9.07
CA ARG A 84 28.40 -38.20 -7.76
C ARG A 84 28.76 -36.92 -7.04
N PHE A 85 28.46 -36.84 -5.74
CA PHE A 85 28.75 -35.70 -4.89
C PHE A 85 30.20 -35.82 -4.34
N GLY A 86 31.03 -34.86 -4.69
CA GLY A 86 32.42 -34.78 -4.24
C GLY A 86 33.35 -35.80 -4.89
N ALA A 87 33.12 -37.10 -4.73
CA ALA A 87 33.97 -38.16 -5.29
C ALA A 87 33.54 -38.53 -6.71
N VAL A 88 34.29 -38.09 -7.70
CA VAL A 88 34.07 -38.42 -9.12
C VAL A 88 34.91 -39.61 -9.51
N ALA A 89 34.28 -40.72 -9.90
CA ALA A 89 34.94 -41.91 -10.41
C ALA A 89 34.81 -41.98 -11.95
N GLY A 90 35.84 -42.48 -12.60
CA GLY A 90 35.80 -42.63 -14.07
C GLY A 90 35.47 -41.33 -14.81
N ASP A 91 34.50 -41.40 -15.71
CA ASP A 91 34.04 -40.27 -16.54
C ASP A 91 32.75 -39.62 -16.04
N ASP A 92 32.34 -39.93 -14.80
CA ASP A 92 31.11 -39.37 -14.19
C ASP A 92 31.22 -37.86 -14.04
N LEU A 93 30.08 -37.17 -14.21
CA LEU A 93 29.97 -35.76 -13.87
C LEU A 93 29.75 -35.53 -12.37
N PRO A 94 30.31 -34.47 -11.79
CA PRO A 94 30.04 -34.16 -10.40
C PRO A 94 28.56 -33.79 -10.20
N LEU A 95 27.98 -34.26 -9.08
CA LEU A 95 26.74 -33.73 -8.55
C LEU A 95 27.03 -32.43 -7.84
N LEU A 96 26.57 -31.32 -8.38
CA LEU A 96 26.65 -30.03 -7.74
C LEU A 96 25.29 -29.66 -7.20
N ILE A 97 25.24 -29.08 -6.02
CA ILE A 97 24.01 -28.68 -5.36
C ILE A 97 24.03 -27.19 -4.94
N SER A 98 22.89 -26.60 -4.84
CA SER A 98 22.68 -25.32 -4.14
C SER A 98 22.11 -25.56 -2.77
N VAL A 99 22.56 -24.81 -1.76
CA VAL A 99 22.02 -24.78 -0.40
C VAL A 99 21.27 -23.46 -0.23
N ARG A 100 19.95 -23.51 -0.23
CA ARG A 100 19.08 -22.32 -0.30
C ARG A 100 18.22 -22.20 0.96
N SER A 101 18.16 -21.02 1.54
CA SER A 101 17.21 -20.70 2.60
C SER A 101 15.75 -20.71 2.12
N GLY A 102 14.84 -21.16 2.98
CA GLY A 102 13.41 -21.22 2.68
C GLY A 102 12.57 -20.80 3.88
N ALA A 103 12.39 -19.50 4.09
CA ALA A 103 11.50 -18.99 5.14
C ALA A 103 10.01 -19.04 4.70
N GLN A 104 9.11 -19.03 5.68
CA GLN A 104 7.68 -18.94 5.46
C GLN A 104 7.30 -17.67 4.71
N ILE A 105 7.93 -16.54 5.07
CA ILE A 105 7.76 -15.24 4.44
C ILE A 105 9.02 -14.90 3.64
N SER A 106 8.85 -14.52 2.38
CA SER A 106 10.00 -14.16 1.53
C SER A 106 10.67 -12.88 2.02
N MET A 107 11.98 -12.97 2.28
CA MET A 107 12.84 -11.86 2.71
C MET A 107 13.96 -11.67 1.69
N PRO A 108 13.74 -10.94 0.57
CA PRO A 108 14.70 -10.81 -0.52
C PRO A 108 16.03 -10.20 -0.05
N GLY A 109 17.15 -10.86 -0.39
CA GLY A 109 18.49 -10.38 -0.04
C GLY A 109 18.89 -10.48 1.45
N MET A 110 17.99 -10.99 2.31
CA MET A 110 18.25 -11.06 3.76
C MET A 110 18.84 -12.39 4.20
N MET A 111 18.73 -13.41 3.37
CA MET A 111 19.16 -14.79 3.70
C MET A 111 20.05 -15.34 2.60
N ASP A 112 20.98 -16.19 3.01
CA ASP A 112 22.08 -16.63 2.19
C ASP A 112 21.76 -17.87 1.34
N THR A 113 22.53 -18.04 0.25
CA THR A 113 22.49 -19.18 -0.67
C THR A 113 23.91 -19.53 -1.08
N VAL A 114 24.29 -20.80 -0.98
CA VAL A 114 25.59 -21.30 -1.46
C VAL A 114 25.34 -22.14 -2.70
N LEU A 115 26.03 -21.85 -3.80
CA LEU A 115 25.90 -22.55 -5.07
C LEU A 115 27.14 -23.42 -5.37
N ASN A 116 26.99 -24.37 -6.31
CA ASN A 116 28.03 -25.21 -6.86
C ASN A 116 28.75 -26.08 -5.79
N LEU A 117 28.09 -26.30 -4.66
CA LEU A 117 28.66 -27.12 -3.59
C LEU A 117 28.77 -28.58 -4.05
N GLY A 118 29.89 -29.23 -3.73
CA GLY A 118 30.24 -30.56 -4.21
C GLY A 118 31.31 -30.60 -5.29
N ILE A 119 31.74 -29.40 -5.79
CA ILE A 119 32.80 -29.33 -6.78
C ILE A 119 34.16 -29.61 -6.13
N THR A 120 34.94 -30.44 -6.80
CA THR A 120 36.32 -30.78 -6.42
C THR A 120 37.26 -30.50 -7.59
N PRO A 121 38.59 -30.42 -7.41
CA PRO A 121 39.56 -30.31 -8.50
C PRO A 121 39.32 -31.31 -9.63
N ARG A 122 39.10 -32.58 -9.32
CA ARG A 122 38.77 -33.61 -10.29
C ARG A 122 37.40 -33.41 -10.92
N GLY A 123 36.40 -32.98 -10.14
CA GLY A 123 35.07 -32.63 -10.67
C GLY A 123 35.12 -31.48 -11.68
N ALA A 124 35.94 -30.46 -11.39
CA ALA A 124 36.13 -29.32 -12.30
C ALA A 124 36.85 -29.72 -13.60
N GLU A 125 37.87 -30.59 -13.54
CA GLU A 125 38.49 -31.21 -14.73
C GLU A 125 37.43 -31.91 -15.58
N ARG A 126 36.58 -32.74 -14.97
CA ARG A 126 35.52 -33.48 -15.68
C ARG A 126 34.49 -32.54 -16.30
N LEU A 127 34.12 -31.47 -15.60
CA LEU A 127 33.26 -30.43 -16.18
C LEU A 127 33.90 -29.79 -17.42
N ALA A 128 35.18 -29.41 -17.34
CA ALA A 128 35.88 -28.84 -18.48
C ALA A 128 35.95 -29.81 -19.68
N ALA A 129 36.27 -31.08 -19.41
CA ALA A 129 36.34 -32.12 -20.46
C ALA A 129 34.99 -32.39 -21.11
N ARG A 130 33.92 -32.47 -20.34
CA ARG A 130 32.57 -32.78 -20.82
C ARG A 130 31.92 -31.62 -21.57
N THR A 131 32.13 -30.40 -21.12
CA THR A 131 31.58 -29.19 -21.72
C THR A 131 32.43 -28.60 -22.84
N GLY A 132 33.72 -29.04 -22.95
CA GLY A 132 34.66 -28.41 -23.84
C GLY A 132 35.08 -26.98 -23.45
N SER A 133 34.67 -26.52 -22.25
CA SER A 133 34.87 -25.15 -21.76
C SER A 133 35.65 -25.12 -20.45
N ALA A 134 36.96 -24.84 -20.56
CA ALA A 134 37.80 -24.58 -19.39
C ALA A 134 37.33 -23.35 -18.60
N GLY A 135 36.86 -22.31 -19.30
CA GLY A 135 36.31 -21.11 -18.67
C GLY A 135 35.16 -21.43 -17.76
N PHE A 136 34.18 -22.19 -18.25
CA PHE A 136 33.01 -22.61 -17.46
C PHE A 136 33.39 -23.35 -16.19
N ALA A 137 34.29 -24.31 -16.31
CA ALA A 137 34.74 -25.14 -15.17
C ALA A 137 35.47 -24.28 -14.11
N VAL A 138 36.37 -23.39 -14.54
CA VAL A 138 37.09 -22.46 -13.64
C VAL A 138 36.11 -21.50 -12.95
N ASP A 139 35.17 -20.91 -13.70
CA ASP A 139 34.20 -19.95 -13.14
C ASP A 139 33.27 -20.65 -12.13
N THR A 140 32.83 -21.88 -12.42
CA THR A 140 32.03 -22.71 -11.49
C THR A 140 32.79 -23.01 -10.20
N PHE A 141 34.10 -23.39 -10.32
CA PHE A 141 34.94 -23.66 -9.18
C PHE A 141 35.24 -22.44 -8.31
N LEU A 142 35.58 -21.33 -8.94
CA LEU A 142 35.83 -20.07 -8.22
C LEU A 142 34.55 -19.49 -7.58
N ARG A 143 33.42 -19.58 -8.25
CA ARG A 143 32.13 -19.10 -7.72
C ARG A 143 31.75 -19.84 -6.43
N PHE A 144 31.96 -21.17 -6.39
CA PHE A 144 31.76 -21.93 -5.15
C PHE A 144 32.63 -21.41 -4.02
N TRP A 145 33.93 -21.29 -4.23
CA TRP A 145 34.86 -20.91 -3.17
C TRP A 145 34.65 -19.44 -2.69
N ARG A 146 34.32 -18.54 -3.62
CA ARG A 146 33.97 -17.15 -3.26
C ARG A 146 32.74 -17.11 -2.36
N MET A 147 31.67 -17.76 -2.77
CA MET A 147 30.43 -17.80 -1.99
C MET A 147 30.62 -18.53 -0.66
N PHE A 148 31.42 -19.58 -0.62
CA PHE A 148 31.71 -20.29 0.61
C PHE A 148 32.54 -19.42 1.58
N ALA A 149 33.54 -18.71 1.09
CA ALA A 149 34.31 -17.76 1.90
C ALA A 149 33.44 -16.62 2.47
N ASP A 150 32.66 -15.95 1.63
CA ASP A 150 31.82 -14.83 2.06
C ASP A 150 30.70 -15.28 3.01
N ILE A 151 29.91 -16.26 2.59
CA ILE A 151 28.67 -16.64 3.30
C ILE A 151 28.93 -17.55 4.51
N VAL A 152 29.83 -18.52 4.36
CA VAL A 152 30.05 -19.54 5.40
C VAL A 152 31.15 -19.16 6.38
N LEU A 153 32.18 -18.46 5.88
CA LEU A 153 33.35 -18.11 6.70
C LEU A 153 33.35 -16.62 7.10
N GLY A 154 32.55 -15.75 6.42
CA GLY A 154 32.55 -14.31 6.65
C GLY A 154 33.82 -13.60 6.19
N ILE A 155 34.52 -14.18 5.21
CA ILE A 155 35.75 -13.64 4.61
C ILE A 155 35.40 -12.96 3.30
N ASP A 156 35.94 -11.75 3.06
CA ASP A 156 35.75 -10.98 1.84
C ASP A 156 36.14 -11.81 0.60
N ASP A 157 35.27 -11.89 -0.40
CA ASP A 157 35.46 -12.68 -1.63
C ASP A 157 36.60 -12.13 -2.50
N ASP A 158 37.00 -10.88 -2.34
CA ASP A 158 38.17 -10.29 -3.00
C ASP A 158 39.47 -10.98 -2.58
N ALA A 159 39.60 -11.40 -1.33
CA ALA A 159 40.79 -12.15 -0.87
C ALA A 159 40.94 -13.47 -1.65
N VAL A 160 39.83 -14.20 -1.81
CA VAL A 160 39.79 -15.46 -2.58
C VAL A 160 40.10 -15.19 -4.06
N THR A 161 39.55 -14.15 -4.64
CA THR A 161 39.71 -13.77 -6.05
C THR A 161 41.17 -13.42 -6.37
N HIS A 162 41.82 -12.62 -5.53
CA HIS A 162 43.21 -12.23 -5.71
C HIS A 162 44.18 -13.43 -5.56
N ALA A 163 43.97 -14.25 -4.55
CA ALA A 163 44.80 -15.42 -4.31
C ALA A 163 44.73 -16.44 -5.44
N ALA A 164 43.55 -16.63 -6.03
CA ALA A 164 43.33 -17.59 -7.09
C ALA A 164 43.72 -17.08 -8.48
N ALA A 165 43.97 -15.79 -8.70
CA ALA A 165 44.07 -15.18 -10.02
C ALA A 165 45.10 -15.88 -10.96
N ALA A 166 46.31 -16.08 -10.49
CA ALA A 166 47.39 -16.68 -11.30
C ALA A 166 47.13 -18.16 -11.60
N THR A 167 46.72 -18.93 -10.57
CA THR A 167 46.44 -20.37 -10.69
C THR A 167 45.18 -20.63 -11.52
N ALA A 168 44.16 -19.82 -11.41
CA ALA A 168 42.96 -19.85 -12.25
C ALA A 168 43.28 -19.59 -13.73
N ALA A 169 44.16 -18.65 -14.03
CA ALA A 169 44.64 -18.40 -15.39
C ALA A 169 45.33 -19.64 -15.98
N ALA A 170 46.16 -20.33 -15.23
CA ALA A 170 46.79 -21.60 -15.64
C ALA A 170 45.74 -22.72 -15.85
N ALA A 171 44.74 -22.82 -14.96
CA ALA A 171 43.64 -23.78 -15.10
C ALA A 171 42.78 -23.51 -16.35
N ARG A 172 42.59 -22.26 -16.75
CA ARG A 172 41.91 -21.92 -18.04
C ARG A 172 42.68 -22.37 -19.26
N GLN A 173 44.00 -22.38 -19.19
CA GLN A 173 44.85 -22.86 -20.30
C GLN A 173 44.98 -24.38 -20.33
N SER A 174 45.02 -25.03 -19.15
CA SER A 174 45.17 -26.47 -19.04
C SER A 174 44.31 -26.97 -17.89
N PRO A 175 43.03 -27.31 -18.12
CA PRO A 175 42.07 -27.66 -17.10
C PRO A 175 42.27 -29.13 -16.63
N THR A 176 43.28 -29.37 -15.82
CA THR A 176 43.60 -30.66 -15.21
C THR A 176 43.30 -30.63 -13.71
N GLU A 177 43.13 -31.82 -13.12
CA GLU A 177 42.97 -31.95 -11.66
C GLU A 177 44.12 -31.25 -10.89
N ALA A 178 45.36 -31.33 -11.41
CA ALA A 178 46.52 -30.71 -10.79
C ALA A 178 46.43 -29.17 -10.80
N THR A 179 45.96 -28.57 -11.90
CA THR A 179 45.82 -27.12 -11.98
C THR A 179 44.65 -26.62 -11.09
N PHE A 180 43.55 -27.34 -10.99
CA PHE A 180 42.47 -27.01 -10.06
C PHE A 180 42.88 -27.23 -8.59
N SER A 181 43.70 -28.25 -8.28
CA SER A 181 44.26 -28.42 -6.94
C SER A 181 45.18 -27.27 -6.55
N ALA A 182 45.94 -26.71 -7.51
CA ALA A 182 46.72 -25.51 -7.26
C ALA A 182 45.86 -24.27 -6.97
N VAL A 183 44.70 -24.13 -7.65
CA VAL A 183 43.72 -23.09 -7.34
C VAL A 183 43.17 -23.26 -5.93
N GLU A 184 42.75 -24.48 -5.58
CA GLU A 184 42.21 -24.75 -4.25
C GLU A 184 43.25 -24.51 -3.14
N ALA A 185 44.48 -24.92 -3.32
CA ALA A 185 45.56 -24.69 -2.35
C ALA A 185 45.84 -23.18 -2.13
N ALA A 186 45.82 -22.39 -3.20
CA ALA A 186 45.97 -20.93 -3.10
C ALA A 186 44.84 -20.31 -2.31
N ILE A 187 43.60 -20.72 -2.58
CA ILE A 187 42.41 -20.25 -1.87
C ILE A 187 42.45 -20.63 -0.38
N LEU A 188 42.73 -21.88 -0.06
CA LEU A 188 42.82 -22.34 1.33
C LEU A 188 43.94 -21.61 2.12
N THR A 189 45.06 -21.32 1.44
CA THR A 189 46.15 -20.51 2.04
C THR A 189 45.67 -19.09 2.37
N ALA A 190 44.92 -18.48 1.47
CA ALA A 190 44.35 -17.12 1.68
C ALA A 190 43.31 -17.13 2.81
N ILE A 191 42.42 -18.12 2.83
CA ILE A 191 41.41 -18.29 3.90
C ILE A 191 42.08 -18.48 5.28
N ALA A 192 43.15 -19.26 5.35
CA ALA A 192 43.92 -19.45 6.59
C ALA A 192 44.61 -18.14 7.02
N ALA A 193 45.09 -17.32 6.06
CA ALA A 193 45.72 -16.03 6.37
C ALA A 193 44.70 -15.00 6.96
N GLU A 194 43.43 -15.15 6.64
CA GLU A 194 42.32 -14.36 7.21
C GLU A 194 41.83 -14.92 8.57
N GLY A 195 42.54 -15.93 9.14
CA GLY A 195 42.25 -16.45 10.45
C GLY A 195 41.19 -17.57 10.50
N ALA A 196 40.75 -18.10 9.38
CA ALA A 196 39.85 -19.24 9.33
C ALA A 196 40.62 -20.56 9.20
N ASP A 197 41.31 -20.96 10.27
CA ASP A 197 42.03 -22.24 10.33
C ASP A 197 41.08 -23.44 10.38
N GLY A 198 41.48 -24.57 9.74
CA GLY A 198 40.75 -25.81 9.77
C GLY A 198 39.64 -25.95 8.72
N VAL A 199 39.58 -25.07 7.72
CA VAL A 199 38.73 -25.22 6.55
C VAL A 199 39.21 -26.45 5.75
N ARG A 200 38.21 -27.31 5.40
CA ARG A 200 38.50 -28.59 4.71
C ARG A 200 38.02 -28.52 3.26
N ALA A 201 38.80 -29.11 2.37
CA ALA A 201 38.40 -29.34 0.96
C ALA A 201 37.47 -30.59 0.83
N ASP A 202 36.82 -30.99 1.90
CA ASP A 202 35.87 -32.08 1.94
C ASP A 202 34.44 -31.59 1.64
N PRO A 203 33.81 -31.97 0.53
CA PRO A 203 32.47 -31.53 0.15
C PRO A 203 31.38 -31.84 1.17
N HIS A 204 31.46 -32.97 1.88
CA HIS A 204 30.51 -33.33 2.93
C HIS A 204 30.63 -32.40 4.14
N TRP A 205 31.84 -32.06 4.57
CA TRP A 205 32.09 -31.09 5.61
C TRP A 205 31.58 -29.68 5.17
N GLN A 206 31.87 -29.27 3.92
CA GLN A 206 31.42 -28.00 3.35
C GLN A 206 29.90 -27.93 3.30
N LEU A 207 29.21 -29.03 2.96
CA LEU A 207 27.75 -29.10 2.95
C LEU A 207 27.14 -28.84 4.34
N LEU A 208 27.66 -29.52 5.36
CA LEU A 208 27.16 -29.38 6.72
C LEU A 208 27.41 -27.95 7.26
N ARG A 209 28.56 -27.35 6.94
CA ARG A 209 28.88 -25.97 7.29
C ARG A 209 27.94 -24.98 6.56
N SER A 210 27.64 -25.22 5.29
CA SER A 210 26.73 -24.40 4.51
C SER A 210 25.30 -24.48 5.05
N ILE A 211 24.82 -25.65 5.46
CA ILE A 211 23.51 -25.81 6.12
C ILE A 211 23.46 -25.02 7.43
N ALA A 212 24.52 -25.12 8.27
CA ALA A 212 24.61 -24.34 9.51
C ALA A 212 24.62 -22.84 9.25
N ALA A 213 25.41 -22.36 8.28
CA ALA A 213 25.46 -20.96 7.90
C ALA A 213 24.09 -20.43 7.43
N VAL A 214 23.34 -21.21 6.64
CA VAL A 214 21.98 -20.84 6.24
C VAL A 214 21.02 -20.76 7.43
N PHE A 215 21.15 -21.64 8.42
CA PHE A 215 20.38 -21.53 9.67
C PHE A 215 20.76 -20.27 10.45
N GLU A 216 22.05 -19.96 10.57
CA GLU A 216 22.60 -18.79 11.27
C GLU A 216 22.16 -17.47 10.59
N SER A 217 21.99 -17.47 9.26
CA SER A 217 21.57 -16.29 8.50
C SER A 217 20.20 -15.76 8.91
N TRP A 218 19.31 -16.60 9.47
CA TRP A 218 18.04 -16.19 10.07
C TRP A 218 18.23 -15.23 11.22
N ASP A 219 19.27 -15.44 12.04
CA ASP A 219 19.58 -14.65 13.21
C ASP A 219 20.55 -13.47 12.93
N SER A 220 20.91 -13.25 11.66
CA SER A 220 21.76 -12.13 11.25
C SER A 220 21.11 -10.76 11.57
N ARG A 221 21.96 -9.73 11.76
CA ARG A 221 21.48 -8.36 12.05
C ARG A 221 20.53 -7.84 10.97
N ARG A 222 20.85 -8.08 9.68
CA ARG A 222 20.03 -7.65 8.54
C ARG A 222 18.67 -8.36 8.52
N ALA A 223 18.63 -9.67 8.77
CA ALA A 223 17.38 -10.43 8.81
C ALA A 223 16.49 -10.02 9.99
N LYS A 224 17.06 -9.80 11.18
CA LYS A 224 16.32 -9.29 12.36
C LYS A 224 15.76 -7.90 12.13
N ALA A 225 16.54 -6.96 11.57
CA ALA A 225 16.07 -5.62 11.26
C ALA A 225 14.91 -5.65 10.24
N TYR A 226 15.01 -6.48 9.21
CA TYR A 226 13.96 -6.65 8.22
C TYR A 226 12.67 -7.20 8.87
N ARG A 227 12.77 -8.22 9.70
CA ARG A 227 11.61 -8.80 10.39
C ARG A 227 10.94 -7.81 11.33
N ALA A 228 11.72 -7.09 12.13
CA ALA A 228 11.20 -6.06 13.03
C ALA A 228 10.44 -4.96 12.25
N HIS A 229 10.99 -4.52 11.11
CA HIS A 229 10.35 -3.51 10.25
C HIS A 229 9.03 -4.00 9.64
N HIS A 230 8.95 -5.28 9.29
CA HIS A 230 7.76 -5.87 8.64
C HIS A 230 6.83 -6.61 9.59
N GLY A 231 7.05 -6.56 10.90
CA GLY A 231 6.21 -7.25 11.89
C GLY A 231 6.23 -8.77 11.78
N ILE A 232 7.34 -9.35 11.30
CA ILE A 232 7.51 -10.80 11.13
C ILE A 232 8.05 -11.39 12.44
N ALA A 233 7.39 -12.43 12.95
CA ALA A 233 7.79 -13.08 14.20
C ALA A 233 9.16 -13.79 14.09
N ASP A 234 9.97 -13.69 15.14
CA ASP A 234 11.33 -14.22 15.18
C ASP A 234 11.39 -15.76 15.33
N ASP A 235 10.33 -16.37 15.81
CA ASP A 235 10.23 -17.81 16.11
C ASP A 235 9.87 -18.69 14.90
N LEU A 236 9.57 -18.11 13.75
CA LEU A 236 9.20 -18.84 12.53
C LEU A 236 10.33 -19.73 12.03
N GLY A 237 11.58 -19.26 12.07
CA GLY A 237 12.75 -19.98 11.59
C GLY A 237 12.82 -20.09 10.05
N THR A 238 13.77 -20.90 9.58
CA THR A 238 13.99 -21.14 8.15
C THR A 238 14.15 -22.63 7.86
N ALA A 239 13.65 -23.09 6.73
CA ALA A 239 13.97 -24.36 6.12
C ALA A 239 15.22 -24.22 5.23
N VAL A 240 15.84 -25.34 4.86
CA VAL A 240 16.96 -25.39 3.92
C VAL A 240 16.61 -26.32 2.76
N THR A 241 16.67 -25.81 1.54
CA THR A 241 16.48 -26.61 0.32
C THR A 241 17.84 -26.95 -0.29
N LEU A 242 18.13 -28.23 -0.45
CA LEU A 242 19.25 -28.76 -1.21
C LEU A 242 18.76 -29.14 -2.60
N GLN A 243 19.18 -28.40 -3.62
CA GLN A 243 18.69 -28.59 -4.99
C GLN A 243 19.85 -28.83 -5.94
N THR A 244 19.69 -29.77 -6.86
CA THR A 244 20.71 -30.04 -7.90
C THR A 244 20.87 -28.81 -8.80
N MET A 245 22.15 -28.51 -9.12
CA MET A 245 22.44 -27.38 -10.01
C MET A 245 22.07 -27.71 -11.46
N VAL A 246 21.56 -26.70 -12.15
CA VAL A 246 21.41 -26.62 -13.60
C VAL A 246 22.11 -25.36 -14.10
N PHE A 247 22.70 -25.42 -15.29
CA PHE A 247 23.66 -24.41 -15.69
C PHE A 247 23.19 -23.61 -16.91
N GLY A 248 22.77 -22.36 -16.68
CA GLY A 248 22.45 -21.38 -17.72
C GLY A 248 23.69 -20.90 -18.51
N ASN A 249 24.87 -21.24 -18.06
CA ASN A 249 26.15 -20.90 -18.71
C ASN A 249 26.90 -22.13 -19.28
N LEU A 250 26.19 -23.24 -19.51
CA LEU A 250 26.77 -24.47 -20.00
C LEU A 250 27.25 -24.33 -21.44
N ASP A 251 26.41 -23.76 -22.31
CA ASP A 251 26.66 -23.56 -23.74
C ASP A 251 25.85 -22.36 -24.27
N ASP A 252 25.98 -22.07 -25.56
CA ASP A 252 25.32 -20.93 -26.24
C ASP A 252 23.77 -21.06 -26.30
N ARG A 253 23.24 -22.28 -26.05
CA ARG A 253 21.78 -22.54 -25.99
C ARG A 253 21.24 -22.41 -24.60
N SER A 254 22.11 -22.33 -23.62
CA SER A 254 21.76 -22.23 -22.22
C SER A 254 21.55 -20.78 -21.80
N GLY A 255 20.82 -20.58 -20.71
CA GLY A 255 20.58 -19.26 -20.16
C GLY A 255 19.71 -19.30 -18.92
N SER A 256 19.62 -18.20 -18.20
CA SER A 256 18.75 -18.06 -17.04
C SER A 256 17.86 -16.85 -17.18
N GLY A 257 16.68 -16.88 -16.58
CA GLY A 257 15.74 -15.77 -16.71
C GLY A 257 14.72 -15.71 -15.57
N VAL A 258 14.02 -14.59 -15.58
CA VAL A 258 12.86 -14.35 -14.73
C VAL A 258 11.66 -14.04 -15.62
N ALA A 259 10.55 -14.70 -15.37
CA ALA A 259 9.33 -14.55 -16.14
C ALA A 259 8.13 -14.28 -15.22
N PHE A 260 7.30 -13.37 -15.63
CA PHE A 260 5.99 -13.10 -15.02
C PHE A 260 4.91 -13.61 -15.95
N SER A 261 3.93 -14.31 -15.41
CA SER A 261 2.78 -14.78 -16.18
C SER A 261 1.92 -13.65 -16.75
N ARG A 262 1.93 -12.51 -16.08
CA ARG A 262 1.31 -11.24 -16.49
C ARG A 262 2.29 -10.10 -16.29
N ASP A 263 2.15 -9.03 -17.07
CA ASP A 263 2.99 -7.84 -16.92
C ASP A 263 2.81 -7.23 -15.51
N PRO A 264 3.83 -7.20 -14.66
CA PRO A 264 3.73 -6.72 -13.28
C PRO A 264 3.50 -5.20 -13.18
N ASN A 265 3.69 -4.47 -14.28
CA ASN A 265 3.51 -3.02 -14.33
C ASN A 265 2.09 -2.63 -14.77
N THR A 266 1.56 -3.33 -15.79
CA THR A 266 0.27 -3.00 -16.41
C THR A 266 -0.86 -3.99 -16.09
N GLY A 267 -0.53 -5.20 -15.62
CA GLY A 267 -1.46 -6.30 -15.40
C GLY A 267 -1.89 -7.04 -16.67
N GLU A 268 -1.35 -6.68 -17.84
CA GLU A 268 -1.72 -7.35 -19.10
C GLU A 268 -1.42 -8.84 -19.07
N PRO A 269 -2.34 -9.69 -19.61
CA PRO A 269 -2.18 -11.16 -19.62
C PRO A 269 -1.18 -11.57 -20.71
N ARG A 270 0.07 -11.14 -20.58
CA ARG A 270 1.18 -11.47 -21.47
C ARG A 270 2.40 -11.87 -20.65
N LEU A 271 3.17 -12.82 -21.20
CA LEU A 271 4.47 -13.19 -20.64
C LEU A 271 5.37 -11.96 -20.64
N TYR A 272 5.82 -11.57 -19.47
CA TYR A 272 6.76 -10.46 -19.26
C TYR A 272 8.00 -11.00 -18.55
N GLY A 273 9.19 -10.45 -18.83
CA GLY A 273 10.40 -10.85 -18.14
C GLY A 273 11.64 -10.69 -18.98
N GLU A 274 12.73 -11.26 -18.45
CA GLU A 274 14.07 -11.10 -18.98
C GLU A 274 14.79 -12.44 -19.05
N PHE A 275 15.65 -12.60 -20.05
CA PHE A 275 16.48 -13.77 -20.27
C PHE A 275 17.91 -13.35 -20.54
N LEU A 276 18.85 -14.04 -19.93
CA LEU A 276 20.28 -13.82 -20.08
C LEU A 276 20.93 -15.11 -20.62
N ALA A 277 21.32 -15.08 -21.89
CA ALA A 277 21.94 -16.23 -22.56
C ALA A 277 23.38 -16.44 -22.07
N GLY A 278 23.78 -17.69 -21.91
CA GLY A 278 25.13 -18.08 -21.52
C GLY A 278 25.54 -17.66 -20.10
N ARG A 279 24.57 -17.39 -19.21
CA ARG A 279 24.83 -16.88 -17.85
C ARG A 279 23.97 -17.61 -16.80
N GLN A 280 24.44 -17.57 -15.55
CA GLN A 280 23.66 -18.05 -14.41
C GLN A 280 22.70 -16.99 -13.88
N GLY A 281 21.67 -17.42 -13.14
CA GLY A 281 20.62 -16.51 -12.61
C GLY A 281 21.13 -15.41 -11.68
N GLU A 282 22.24 -15.63 -10.98
CA GLU A 282 22.87 -14.61 -10.14
C GLU A 282 23.41 -13.43 -10.94
N ASP A 283 23.92 -13.67 -12.14
CA ASP A 283 24.42 -12.60 -13.01
C ASP A 283 23.29 -11.64 -13.45
N LEU A 284 22.06 -12.17 -13.53
CA LEU A 284 20.84 -11.40 -13.77
C LEU A 284 20.49 -10.53 -12.55
N VAL A 285 20.52 -11.11 -11.36
CA VAL A 285 20.19 -10.40 -10.12
C VAL A 285 21.25 -9.34 -9.76
N ALA A 286 22.53 -9.66 -10.00
CA ALA A 286 23.65 -8.75 -9.74
C ALA A 286 23.75 -7.60 -10.78
N GLY A 287 23.01 -7.66 -11.88
CA GLY A 287 23.02 -6.62 -12.93
C GLY A 287 24.36 -6.52 -13.68
N THR A 288 25.16 -7.59 -13.72
CA THR A 288 26.49 -7.60 -14.34
C THR A 288 26.45 -7.70 -15.86
N ALA A 289 25.27 -7.97 -16.44
CA ALA A 289 25.05 -8.05 -17.88
C ALA A 289 23.64 -7.55 -18.24
N THR A 290 23.46 -7.07 -19.46
CA THR A 290 22.16 -6.58 -19.95
C THR A 290 21.34 -7.76 -20.47
N PRO A 291 20.18 -8.07 -19.84
CA PRO A 291 19.30 -9.14 -20.30
C PRO A 291 18.50 -8.72 -21.53
N VAL A 292 18.00 -9.72 -22.25
CA VAL A 292 17.07 -9.53 -23.36
C VAL A 292 15.64 -9.71 -22.86
N SER A 293 14.75 -8.83 -23.29
CA SER A 293 13.33 -8.93 -22.95
C SER A 293 12.70 -10.19 -23.55
N LEU A 294 11.91 -10.92 -22.75
CA LEU A 294 11.10 -12.04 -23.25
C LEU A 294 10.03 -11.62 -24.27
N ALA A 295 9.73 -10.34 -24.38
CA ALA A 295 8.85 -9.79 -25.43
C ALA A 295 9.53 -9.77 -26.80
N GLU A 296 10.87 -9.70 -26.84
CA GLU A 296 11.66 -9.67 -28.07
C GLU A 296 11.90 -11.09 -28.62
N THR A 297 11.93 -11.24 -29.92
CA THR A 297 11.97 -12.55 -30.59
C THR A 297 13.36 -13.18 -30.68
N GLY A 298 14.40 -12.59 -30.08
CA GLY A 298 15.81 -12.96 -30.33
C GLY A 298 16.57 -13.67 -29.18
N GLY A 299 16.03 -13.74 -27.97
CA GLY A 299 16.82 -14.22 -26.82
C GLY A 299 16.55 -15.67 -26.41
N LEU A 300 15.30 -16.09 -26.37
CA LEU A 300 14.89 -17.41 -25.91
C LEU A 300 14.28 -18.21 -27.07
N ALA A 301 14.66 -19.49 -27.23
CA ALA A 301 14.11 -20.37 -28.25
C ALA A 301 12.58 -20.43 -28.17
N GLN A 302 11.91 -20.42 -29.31
CA GLN A 302 10.44 -20.41 -29.41
C GLN A 302 9.78 -21.61 -28.68
N ALA A 303 10.43 -22.76 -28.65
CA ALA A 303 9.97 -23.94 -27.92
C ALA A 303 9.92 -23.67 -26.42
N HIS A 304 10.99 -23.13 -25.84
CA HIS A 304 11.05 -22.82 -24.41
C HIS A 304 10.09 -21.68 -24.03
N ARG A 305 9.92 -20.68 -24.91
CA ARG A 305 8.92 -19.63 -24.70
C ARG A 305 7.50 -20.19 -24.65
N ARG A 306 7.16 -21.16 -25.51
CA ARG A 306 5.87 -21.84 -25.46
C ARG A 306 5.69 -22.62 -24.15
N GLN A 307 6.71 -23.35 -23.72
CA GLN A 307 6.71 -24.06 -22.43
C GLN A 307 6.52 -23.10 -21.26
N LEU A 308 7.19 -21.92 -21.26
CA LEU A 308 7.01 -20.89 -20.22
C LEU A 308 5.58 -20.38 -20.18
N LEU A 309 4.95 -20.13 -21.33
CA LEU A 309 3.54 -19.72 -21.39
C LEU A 309 2.61 -20.80 -20.84
N GLU A 310 2.80 -22.05 -21.22
CA GLU A 310 1.98 -23.20 -20.75
C GLU A 310 2.16 -23.42 -19.23
N HIS A 311 3.38 -23.40 -18.74
CA HIS A 311 3.69 -23.55 -17.32
C HIS A 311 3.21 -22.32 -16.52
N GLY A 312 3.39 -21.10 -17.04
CA GLY A 312 2.90 -19.89 -16.41
C GLY A 312 1.39 -19.90 -16.21
N ALA A 313 0.62 -20.25 -17.25
CA ALA A 313 -0.82 -20.38 -17.17
C ALA A 313 -1.27 -21.50 -16.20
N ARG A 314 -0.52 -22.61 -16.12
CA ARG A 314 -0.76 -23.68 -15.16
C ARG A 314 -0.51 -23.23 -13.72
N LEU A 315 0.57 -22.49 -13.50
CA LEU A 315 0.92 -21.93 -12.20
C LEU A 315 -0.07 -20.84 -11.77
N GLU A 316 -0.54 -19.96 -12.67
CA GLU A 316 -1.61 -18.99 -12.36
C GLU A 316 -2.87 -19.70 -11.82
N ARG A 317 -3.31 -20.77 -12.47
CA ARG A 317 -4.48 -21.55 -11.98
C ARG A 317 -4.22 -22.16 -10.60
N MET A 318 -3.00 -22.67 -10.37
CA MET A 318 -2.62 -23.29 -9.10
C MET A 318 -2.52 -22.30 -7.95
N TYR A 319 -1.97 -21.12 -8.21
CA TYR A 319 -1.86 -20.04 -7.23
C TYR A 319 -3.11 -19.18 -7.18
N SER A 320 -3.99 -19.33 -8.17
CA SER A 320 -5.12 -18.43 -8.41
C SER A 320 -4.68 -16.97 -8.48
N ASP A 321 -3.44 -16.69 -8.87
CA ASP A 321 -2.83 -15.37 -8.95
C ASP A 321 -1.74 -15.32 -10.01
N ALA A 322 -1.39 -14.12 -10.47
CA ALA A 322 -0.21 -13.91 -11.30
C ALA A 322 1.06 -14.35 -10.58
N VAL A 323 1.95 -15.01 -11.30
CA VAL A 323 3.17 -15.60 -10.72
C VAL A 323 4.44 -15.03 -11.33
N ASP A 324 5.48 -15.01 -10.50
CA ASP A 324 6.87 -14.70 -10.80
C ASP A 324 7.65 -16.01 -10.76
N ILE A 325 8.37 -16.32 -11.85
CA ILE A 325 9.02 -17.60 -12.11
C ILE A 325 10.50 -17.36 -12.38
N GLU A 326 11.36 -18.01 -11.60
CA GLU A 326 12.79 -18.11 -11.93
C GLU A 326 13.00 -19.40 -12.72
N PHE A 327 13.69 -19.33 -13.86
CA PHE A 327 13.92 -20.47 -14.73
C PHE A 327 15.33 -20.49 -15.29
N THR A 328 15.78 -21.69 -15.67
CA THR A 328 17.05 -21.90 -16.38
C THR A 328 16.83 -22.87 -17.54
N VAL A 329 17.44 -22.57 -18.65
CA VAL A 329 17.57 -23.48 -19.81
C VAL A 329 18.99 -24.05 -19.76
N GLU A 330 19.11 -25.36 -19.65
CA GLU A 330 20.38 -26.11 -19.75
C GLU A 330 20.34 -26.92 -21.06
N GLY A 331 21.06 -26.45 -22.08
CA GLY A 331 20.97 -27.02 -23.42
C GLY A 331 19.55 -26.89 -24.01
N ASP A 332 18.90 -28.02 -24.19
CA ASP A 332 17.53 -28.07 -24.74
C ASP A 332 16.43 -28.26 -23.69
N GLN A 333 16.79 -28.27 -22.40
CA GLN A 333 15.87 -28.54 -21.31
C GLN A 333 15.59 -27.27 -20.48
N LEU A 334 14.30 -26.94 -20.35
CA LEU A 334 13.82 -25.89 -19.49
C LEU A 334 13.54 -26.41 -18.08
N TYR A 335 14.05 -25.74 -17.05
CA TYR A 335 13.80 -26.03 -15.64
C TYR A 335 13.23 -24.80 -14.93
N MET A 336 12.22 -25.02 -14.09
CA MET A 336 11.72 -24.03 -13.15
C MET A 336 12.47 -24.14 -11.83
N LEU A 337 13.03 -23.04 -11.35
CA LEU A 337 13.85 -23.03 -10.13
C LEU A 337 13.08 -22.50 -8.92
N GLN A 338 12.12 -21.60 -9.15
CA GLN A 338 11.30 -21.00 -8.10
C GLN A 338 10.04 -20.41 -8.71
N VAL A 339 8.96 -20.43 -7.93
CA VAL A 339 7.70 -19.73 -8.23
C VAL A 339 7.19 -19.02 -6.99
N ARG A 340 6.63 -17.84 -7.17
CA ARG A 340 5.99 -17.05 -6.09
C ARG A 340 4.87 -16.16 -6.67
N PRO A 341 3.92 -15.71 -5.86
CA PRO A 341 2.97 -14.67 -6.29
C PRO A 341 3.73 -13.41 -6.75
N ALA A 342 3.33 -12.88 -7.90
CA ALA A 342 4.01 -11.75 -8.53
C ALA A 342 3.88 -10.48 -7.70
N LYS A 343 5.02 -9.85 -7.38
CA LYS A 343 5.04 -8.46 -6.90
C LYS A 343 4.67 -7.55 -8.07
N ARG A 344 3.77 -6.58 -7.83
CA ARG A 344 3.16 -5.79 -8.90
C ARG A 344 2.82 -4.38 -8.47
N THR A 345 2.69 -3.49 -9.43
CA THR A 345 2.21 -2.13 -9.21
C THR A 345 0.75 -2.11 -8.74
N ALA A 346 0.29 -0.98 -8.24
CA ALA A 346 -1.12 -0.81 -7.85
C ALA A 346 -2.07 -0.98 -9.05
N SER A 347 -1.70 -0.45 -10.22
CA SER A 347 -2.46 -0.58 -11.47
C SER A 347 -2.60 -2.04 -11.89
N ALA A 348 -1.49 -2.76 -11.93
CA ALA A 348 -1.48 -4.18 -12.23
C ALA A 348 -2.29 -5.00 -11.21
N ALA A 349 -2.24 -4.64 -9.92
CA ALA A 349 -2.99 -5.34 -8.88
C ALA A 349 -4.51 -5.30 -9.11
N VAL A 350 -5.03 -4.11 -9.43
CA VAL A 350 -6.47 -3.94 -9.73
C VAL A 350 -6.84 -4.70 -11.00
N ARG A 351 -6.09 -4.51 -12.08
CA ARG A 351 -6.37 -5.18 -13.36
C ARG A 351 -6.32 -6.69 -13.22
N ILE A 352 -5.27 -7.23 -12.64
CA ILE A 352 -5.11 -8.68 -12.43
C ILE A 352 -6.26 -9.24 -11.58
N ALA A 353 -6.67 -8.56 -10.51
CA ALA A 353 -7.76 -9.00 -9.66
C ALA A 353 -9.10 -9.08 -10.45
N VAL A 354 -9.37 -8.08 -11.29
CA VAL A 354 -10.58 -8.04 -12.12
C VAL A 354 -10.51 -9.10 -13.22
N ASP A 355 -9.40 -9.18 -13.95
CA ASP A 355 -9.22 -10.13 -15.06
C ASP A 355 -9.31 -11.59 -14.57
N LEU A 356 -8.70 -11.93 -13.42
CA LEU A 356 -8.79 -13.27 -12.83
C LEU A 356 -10.23 -13.63 -12.40
N ALA A 357 -11.02 -12.64 -11.96
CA ALA A 357 -12.43 -12.87 -11.66
C ALA A 357 -13.25 -13.09 -12.94
N ASP A 358 -12.99 -12.32 -13.99
CA ASP A 358 -13.64 -12.48 -15.30
C ASP A 358 -13.31 -13.83 -15.96
N GLU A 359 -12.09 -14.29 -15.80
CA GLU A 359 -11.63 -15.60 -16.25
C GLU A 359 -12.17 -16.76 -15.40
N GLY A 360 -12.86 -16.46 -14.29
CA GLY A 360 -13.42 -17.47 -13.37
C GLY A 360 -12.38 -18.19 -12.51
N LEU A 361 -11.15 -17.68 -12.45
CA LEU A 361 -10.08 -18.25 -11.63
C LEU A 361 -10.25 -17.91 -10.14
N ILE A 362 -10.88 -16.80 -9.84
CA ILE A 362 -11.23 -16.36 -8.48
C ILE A 362 -12.66 -15.83 -8.47
N GLY A 363 -13.28 -15.82 -7.28
CA GLY A 363 -14.56 -15.12 -7.10
C GLY A 363 -14.37 -13.62 -6.86
N GLU A 364 -15.42 -12.84 -7.09
CA GLU A 364 -15.43 -11.38 -6.87
C GLU A 364 -14.98 -10.98 -5.45
N ALA A 365 -15.34 -11.77 -4.43
CA ALA A 365 -14.90 -11.59 -3.06
C ALA A 365 -13.39 -11.65 -2.91
N ALA A 366 -12.76 -12.62 -3.55
CA ALA A 366 -11.32 -12.78 -3.54
C ALA A 366 -10.64 -11.62 -4.31
N ALA A 367 -11.24 -11.17 -5.42
CA ALA A 367 -10.75 -10.03 -6.18
C ALA A 367 -10.74 -8.74 -5.32
N VAL A 368 -11.84 -8.44 -4.62
CA VAL A 368 -11.95 -7.31 -3.68
C VAL A 368 -10.91 -7.43 -2.55
N GLY A 369 -10.68 -8.64 -2.03
CA GLY A 369 -9.70 -8.88 -0.95
C GLY A 369 -8.24 -8.71 -1.36
N ARG A 370 -7.91 -8.76 -2.65
CA ARG A 370 -6.52 -8.71 -3.16
C ARG A 370 -5.94 -7.34 -3.37
N VAL A 371 -6.78 -6.34 -3.52
CA VAL A 371 -6.34 -4.95 -3.71
C VAL A 371 -6.36 -4.24 -2.38
N SER A 372 -5.21 -3.78 -1.90
CA SER A 372 -5.18 -3.01 -0.65
C SER A 372 -5.75 -1.61 -0.83
N VAL A 373 -6.30 -1.04 0.26
CA VAL A 373 -6.78 0.35 0.26
C VAL A 373 -5.65 1.33 -0.12
N GLU A 374 -4.42 1.05 0.31
CA GLU A 374 -3.27 1.88 -0.02
C GLU A 374 -2.90 1.81 -1.53
N GLN A 375 -3.04 0.65 -2.16
CA GLN A 375 -2.90 0.54 -3.62
C GLN A 375 -3.96 1.35 -4.35
N LEU A 376 -5.23 1.27 -3.90
CA LEU A 376 -6.31 2.05 -4.49
C LEU A 376 -6.08 3.56 -4.33
N LYS A 377 -5.66 4.02 -3.14
CA LYS A 377 -5.30 5.43 -2.90
C LYS A 377 -4.22 5.92 -3.85
N LYS A 378 -3.18 5.10 -4.08
CA LYS A 378 -2.10 5.45 -5.04
C LYS A 378 -2.62 5.65 -6.45
N LEU A 379 -3.55 4.79 -6.90
CA LEU A 379 -4.13 4.89 -8.26
C LEU A 379 -5.07 6.08 -8.46
N LEU A 380 -5.72 6.50 -7.39
CA LEU A 380 -6.66 7.61 -7.45
C LEU A 380 -5.99 8.97 -7.33
N ARG A 381 -4.69 9.04 -7.08
CA ARG A 381 -3.94 10.29 -7.11
C ARG A 381 -3.94 10.83 -8.55
N PRO A 382 -4.24 12.12 -8.72
CA PRO A 382 -4.17 12.72 -10.04
C PRO A 382 -2.72 12.74 -10.52
N GLU A 383 -2.53 12.50 -11.82
CA GLU A 383 -1.24 12.57 -12.51
C GLU A 383 -1.23 13.72 -13.50
N PHE A 384 -0.05 14.22 -13.86
CA PHE A 384 0.04 15.23 -14.92
C PHE A 384 -0.35 14.63 -16.26
N ASP A 385 -1.09 15.40 -17.07
CA ASP A 385 -1.38 15.04 -18.45
C ASP A 385 -0.08 14.73 -19.21
N ALA A 386 0.00 13.57 -19.86
CA ALA A 386 1.22 13.08 -20.49
C ALA A 386 1.70 13.99 -21.64
N ALA A 387 0.79 14.59 -22.40
CA ALA A 387 1.16 15.48 -23.51
C ALA A 387 1.67 16.83 -22.99
N ALA A 388 1.03 17.37 -21.95
CA ALA A 388 1.52 18.56 -21.27
C ALA A 388 2.87 18.33 -20.59
N LEU A 389 3.07 17.17 -19.95
CA LEU A 389 4.32 16.79 -19.30
C LEU A 389 5.47 16.67 -20.30
N ALA A 390 5.23 16.09 -21.49
CA ALA A 390 6.24 15.95 -22.54
C ALA A 390 6.74 17.29 -23.08
N SER A 391 5.93 18.34 -23.02
CA SER A 391 6.26 19.70 -23.46
C SER A 391 6.69 20.63 -22.33
N ALA A 392 6.63 20.17 -21.08
CA ALA A 392 6.88 20.99 -19.90
C ALA A 392 8.38 21.29 -19.71
N THR A 393 8.65 22.53 -19.28
CA THR A 393 10.01 22.94 -18.95
C THR A 393 10.35 22.49 -17.53
N VAL A 394 11.33 21.60 -17.39
CA VAL A 394 11.90 21.22 -16.11
C VAL A 394 12.72 22.39 -15.56
N LEU A 395 12.29 22.95 -14.44
CA LEU A 395 13.02 24.00 -13.75
C LEU A 395 14.11 23.41 -12.84
N ALA A 396 13.77 22.48 -11.99
CA ALA A 396 14.71 21.85 -11.07
C ALA A 396 14.51 20.34 -10.99
N SER A 397 15.55 19.63 -10.64
CA SER A 397 15.52 18.20 -10.34
C SER A 397 16.18 17.92 -9.01
N GLY A 398 15.61 17.02 -8.23
CA GLY A 398 16.09 16.59 -6.93
C GLY A 398 15.67 15.14 -6.65
N ILE A 399 15.64 14.77 -5.39
CA ILE A 399 15.18 13.46 -4.93
C ILE A 399 13.67 13.53 -4.71
N GLY A 400 12.91 12.66 -5.37
CA GLY A 400 11.50 12.45 -5.07
C GLY A 400 11.36 11.82 -3.69
N ALA A 401 11.03 12.64 -2.70
CA ALA A 401 11.02 12.22 -1.30
C ALA A 401 9.66 11.76 -0.78
N SER A 402 8.59 12.29 -1.35
CA SER A 402 7.21 11.85 -1.12
C SER A 402 6.48 11.86 -2.45
N PRO A 403 5.89 10.74 -2.89
CA PRO A 403 5.36 10.59 -4.23
C PRO A 403 4.04 11.35 -4.42
N GLY A 404 3.74 11.70 -5.68
CA GLY A 404 2.51 12.36 -6.10
C GLY A 404 2.78 13.59 -6.96
N HIS A 405 1.70 14.14 -7.52
CA HIS A 405 1.73 15.30 -8.41
C HIS A 405 0.92 16.43 -7.78
N ALA A 406 1.48 17.60 -7.72
CA ALA A 406 0.79 18.77 -7.17
C ALA A 406 1.16 20.03 -7.94
N LEU A 407 0.30 21.02 -7.82
CA LEU A 407 0.47 22.33 -8.46
C LEU A 407 0.04 23.46 -7.52
N GLY A 408 0.63 24.61 -7.69
CA GLY A 408 0.32 25.80 -6.91
C GLY A 408 1.30 26.94 -7.19
N ILE A 409 1.13 28.02 -6.48
CA ILE A 409 2.07 29.13 -6.51
C ILE A 409 3.22 28.92 -5.52
N ALA A 410 4.42 29.29 -5.91
CA ALA A 410 5.61 29.20 -5.05
C ALA A 410 5.50 30.18 -3.89
N VAL A 411 5.65 29.70 -2.66
CA VAL A 411 5.72 30.55 -1.46
C VAL A 411 6.98 30.18 -0.68
N LEU A 412 7.76 31.20 -0.29
CA LEU A 412 9.09 31.01 0.27
C LEU A 412 9.12 31.06 1.80
N ASP A 413 8.00 31.37 2.42
CA ASP A 413 7.82 31.50 3.87
C ASP A 413 6.66 30.60 4.36
N ALA A 414 6.88 29.84 5.43
CA ALA A 414 5.93 28.85 5.91
C ALA A 414 4.64 29.45 6.50
N ASP A 415 4.75 30.56 7.25
CA ASP A 415 3.57 31.21 7.83
C ASP A 415 2.74 31.90 6.75
N ARG A 416 3.38 32.48 5.74
CA ARG A 416 2.72 33.03 4.57
C ARG A 416 2.04 31.94 3.75
N ALA A 417 2.69 30.79 3.57
CA ALA A 417 2.09 29.64 2.90
C ALA A 417 0.77 29.22 3.57
N ALA A 418 0.78 29.11 4.90
CA ALA A 418 -0.43 28.83 5.66
C ALA A 418 -1.52 29.92 5.51
N THR A 419 -1.12 31.18 5.49
CA THR A 419 -2.05 32.33 5.33
C THR A 419 -2.68 32.35 3.94
N ILE A 420 -1.88 32.18 2.89
CA ILE A 420 -2.34 32.18 1.50
C ILE A 420 -3.22 30.93 1.22
N ALA A 421 -2.82 29.77 1.71
CA ALA A 421 -3.64 28.57 1.59
C ALA A 421 -5.01 28.70 2.29
N ALA A 422 -5.08 29.42 3.40
CA ALA A 422 -6.33 29.70 4.10
C ALA A 422 -7.32 30.55 3.28
N SER A 423 -6.84 31.30 2.28
CA SER A 423 -7.71 32.04 1.31
C SER A 423 -8.17 31.14 0.14
N GLY A 424 -7.81 29.84 0.12
CA GLY A 424 -8.19 28.88 -0.93
C GLY A 424 -7.21 28.75 -2.09
N GLU A 425 -6.09 29.47 -2.06
CA GLU A 425 -5.05 29.39 -3.09
C GLU A 425 -4.18 28.14 -2.89
N LYS A 426 -3.81 27.47 -3.98
CA LYS A 426 -2.92 26.31 -3.95
C LYS A 426 -1.46 26.75 -3.84
N VAL A 427 -0.77 26.29 -2.82
CA VAL A 427 0.59 26.74 -2.48
C VAL A 427 1.58 25.59 -2.63
N VAL A 428 2.73 25.89 -3.21
CA VAL A 428 3.95 25.07 -3.17
C VAL A 428 4.96 25.74 -2.26
N LEU A 429 5.30 25.12 -1.14
CA LEU A 429 6.30 25.66 -0.21
C LEU A 429 7.71 25.39 -0.74
N VAL A 430 8.47 26.46 -1.03
CA VAL A 430 9.82 26.39 -1.57
C VAL A 430 10.82 26.95 -0.56
N ARG A 431 11.70 26.09 -0.03
CA ARG A 431 12.62 26.48 1.06
C ARG A 431 14.07 26.09 0.76
N PRO A 432 15.08 26.77 1.34
CA PRO A 432 16.45 26.25 1.33
C PRO A 432 16.57 24.90 2.02
N THR A 433 15.96 24.77 3.20
CA THR A 433 15.74 23.58 4.02
C THR A 433 14.47 23.78 4.84
N THR A 434 13.87 22.76 5.40
CA THR A 434 12.78 22.89 6.37
C THR A 434 13.21 22.52 7.77
N SER A 435 12.52 23.09 8.75
CA SER A 435 12.71 22.87 10.18
C SER A 435 11.34 22.59 10.85
N PRO A 436 11.31 22.14 12.12
CA PRO A 436 10.03 21.94 12.83
C PRO A 436 9.13 23.16 12.91
N GLN A 437 9.70 24.38 12.84
CA GLN A 437 8.94 25.64 12.82
C GLN A 437 8.11 25.81 11.52
N ASP A 438 8.53 25.18 10.43
CA ASP A 438 7.84 25.28 9.13
C ASP A 438 6.60 24.39 9.02
N ILE A 439 6.27 23.61 10.05
CA ILE A 439 5.20 22.58 10.02
C ILE A 439 3.84 23.15 9.58
N ARG A 440 3.48 24.37 10.00
CA ARG A 440 2.20 25.00 9.61
C ARG A 440 2.11 25.25 8.10
N GLY A 441 3.20 25.73 7.51
CA GLY A 441 3.30 25.93 6.07
C GLY A 441 3.34 24.61 5.31
N MET A 442 4.04 23.61 5.84
CA MET A 442 4.09 22.27 5.23
C MET A 442 2.72 21.60 5.19
N LEU A 443 1.93 21.70 6.28
CA LEU A 443 0.57 21.17 6.37
C LEU A 443 -0.41 21.86 5.39
N ALA A 444 -0.21 23.16 5.14
CA ALA A 444 -1.09 23.94 4.28
C ALA A 444 -0.73 23.83 2.78
N SER A 445 0.44 23.28 2.45
CA SER A 445 0.96 23.28 1.08
C SER A 445 0.54 22.04 0.31
N GLN A 446 0.32 22.20 -1.00
CA GLN A 446 0.06 21.09 -1.93
C GLN A 446 1.32 20.30 -2.27
N ALA A 447 2.49 20.91 -2.20
CA ALA A 447 3.78 20.28 -2.37
C ALA A 447 4.88 21.05 -1.62
N ILE A 448 6.00 20.36 -1.39
CA ILE A 448 7.18 20.92 -0.73
C ILE A 448 8.41 20.69 -1.61
N VAL A 449 9.19 21.77 -1.81
CA VAL A 449 10.44 21.73 -2.59
C VAL A 449 11.56 22.32 -1.74
N THR A 450 12.68 21.60 -1.62
CA THR A 450 13.84 22.14 -0.90
C THR A 450 15.11 22.14 -1.75
N ALA A 451 15.91 23.20 -1.64
CA ALA A 451 17.18 23.29 -2.35
C ALA A 451 18.22 22.31 -1.80
N ARG A 452 18.19 22.02 -0.50
CA ARG A 452 19.10 21.10 0.19
C ARG A 452 18.31 20.07 0.99
N GLY A 453 18.92 18.90 1.20
CA GLY A 453 18.35 17.80 1.97
C GLY A 453 18.36 16.50 1.16
N GLY A 454 18.47 15.39 1.85
CA GLY A 454 18.39 14.03 1.27
C GLY A 454 17.07 13.35 1.60
N ALA A 455 16.94 12.08 1.21
CA ALA A 455 15.76 11.25 1.44
C ALA A 455 15.39 11.05 2.93
N LEU A 456 16.28 11.36 3.86
CA LEU A 456 16.07 11.31 5.30
C LEU A 456 16.01 12.70 5.96
N SER A 457 15.95 13.78 5.17
CA SER A 457 15.83 15.15 5.70
C SER A 457 14.47 15.37 6.38
N HIS A 458 14.37 16.41 7.20
CA HIS A 458 13.12 16.80 7.86
C HIS A 458 11.97 16.97 6.86
N ALA A 459 12.22 17.69 5.73
CA ALA A 459 11.24 17.84 4.66
C ALA A 459 10.74 16.47 4.15
N ALA A 460 11.65 15.55 3.87
CA ALA A 460 11.34 14.24 3.33
C ALA A 460 10.53 13.38 4.32
N VAL A 461 10.93 13.34 5.59
CA VAL A 461 10.27 12.53 6.63
C VAL A 461 8.86 13.05 6.89
N VAL A 462 8.73 14.36 7.10
CA VAL A 462 7.44 14.99 7.41
C VAL A 462 6.50 14.92 6.20
N SER A 463 6.98 15.19 4.99
CA SER A 463 6.14 15.11 3.79
C SER A 463 5.57 13.72 3.56
N ARG A 464 6.35 12.66 3.80
CA ARG A 464 5.85 11.28 3.76
C ARG A 464 4.79 11.00 4.81
N ALA A 465 4.98 11.51 6.02
CA ALA A 465 3.99 11.36 7.10
C ALA A 465 2.69 12.10 6.81
N LEU A 466 2.79 13.25 6.12
CA LEU A 466 1.64 14.08 5.72
C LEU A 466 1.03 13.66 4.37
N ASP A 467 1.64 12.73 3.65
CA ASP A 467 1.27 12.33 2.29
C ASP A 467 1.26 13.50 1.27
N VAL A 468 2.16 14.48 1.47
CA VAL A 468 2.32 15.66 0.62
C VAL A 468 3.46 15.42 -0.37
N PRO A 469 3.27 15.61 -1.69
CA PRO A 469 4.33 15.49 -2.68
C PRO A 469 5.55 16.34 -2.32
N CYS A 470 6.75 15.73 -2.41
CA CYS A 470 7.96 16.42 -1.97
C CYS A 470 9.16 16.10 -2.86
N VAL A 471 9.88 17.16 -3.20
CA VAL A 471 11.19 17.08 -3.88
C VAL A 471 12.23 17.76 -3.02
N VAL A 472 13.29 17.03 -2.66
CA VAL A 472 14.38 17.55 -1.83
C VAL A 472 15.71 17.54 -2.58
N GLY A 473 16.65 18.38 -2.16
CA GLY A 473 18.00 18.39 -2.76
C GLY A 473 18.03 18.95 -4.17
N CYS A 474 17.18 19.92 -4.49
CA CYS A 474 17.23 20.65 -5.76
C CYS A 474 18.44 21.62 -5.77
N GLU A 475 19.66 21.11 -5.93
CA GLU A 475 20.91 21.89 -5.77
C GLU A 475 21.03 23.05 -6.78
N SER A 476 20.34 22.97 -7.92
CA SER A 476 20.24 24.07 -8.90
C SER A 476 19.42 25.26 -8.41
N LEU A 477 18.67 25.09 -7.31
CA LEU A 477 17.74 26.07 -6.80
C LEU A 477 18.43 26.99 -5.78
N ARG A 478 18.52 28.28 -6.08
CA ARG A 478 19.05 29.31 -5.17
C ARG A 478 17.92 30.23 -4.73
N ILE A 479 17.66 30.26 -3.43
CA ILE A 479 16.52 30.98 -2.84
C ILE A 479 17.05 32.21 -2.08
N ASP A 480 16.51 33.37 -2.42
CA ASP A 480 16.72 34.62 -1.67
C ASP A 480 15.40 34.95 -0.95
N LEU A 481 15.38 34.68 0.36
CA LEU A 481 14.22 34.94 1.20
C LEU A 481 13.94 36.43 1.41
N ALA A 482 15.00 37.28 1.38
CA ALA A 482 14.84 38.71 1.57
C ALA A 482 14.29 39.40 0.32
N ALA A 483 14.76 39.02 -0.86
CA ALA A 483 14.27 39.50 -2.13
C ALA A 483 12.98 38.81 -2.58
N ARG A 484 12.58 37.74 -1.90
CA ARG A 484 11.46 36.85 -2.28
C ARG A 484 11.55 36.34 -3.71
N THR A 485 12.74 35.90 -4.07
CA THR A 485 13.04 35.32 -5.39
C THR A 485 13.73 33.99 -5.26
N PHE A 486 13.63 33.18 -6.29
CA PHE A 486 14.44 31.99 -6.44
C PHE A 486 14.95 31.85 -7.87
N VAL A 487 16.19 31.38 -7.99
CA VAL A 487 16.91 31.29 -9.26
C VAL A 487 17.14 29.83 -9.60
N VAL A 488 16.83 29.46 -10.82
CA VAL A 488 17.08 28.14 -11.39
C VAL A 488 17.81 28.29 -12.73
N GLY A 489 19.09 27.92 -12.76
CA GLY A 489 19.91 28.15 -13.94
C GLY A 489 19.95 29.65 -14.29
N PRO A 490 19.60 30.06 -15.54
CA PRO A 490 19.56 31.45 -15.94
C PRO A 490 18.26 32.19 -15.55
N THR A 491 17.27 31.50 -15.03
CA THR A 491 15.91 32.03 -14.81
C THR A 491 15.74 32.47 -13.36
N THR A 492 15.33 33.73 -13.16
CA THR A 492 14.90 34.25 -11.87
C THR A 492 13.37 34.29 -11.80
N LEU A 493 12.81 33.65 -10.79
CA LEU A 493 11.38 33.60 -10.54
C LEU A 493 11.07 34.31 -9.20
N GLN A 494 9.92 34.93 -9.15
CA GLN A 494 9.43 35.59 -7.94
C GLN A 494 8.51 34.68 -7.13
N GLU A 495 8.37 34.97 -5.85
CA GLU A 495 7.30 34.39 -5.04
C GLU A 495 5.95 34.63 -5.73
N GLY A 496 5.06 33.63 -5.76
CA GLY A 496 3.82 33.66 -6.55
C GLY A 496 3.94 33.01 -7.94
N ALA A 497 5.16 32.67 -8.40
CA ALA A 497 5.32 31.96 -9.67
C ALA A 497 4.60 30.59 -9.65
N PRO A 498 3.88 30.23 -10.74
CA PRO A 498 3.19 28.95 -10.82
C PRO A 498 4.18 27.81 -10.98
N LEU A 499 4.04 26.75 -10.18
CA LEU A 499 4.85 25.55 -10.20
C LEU A 499 4.00 24.28 -10.25
N SER A 500 4.53 23.29 -10.92
CA SER A 500 4.07 21.91 -10.86
C SER A 500 5.17 20.99 -10.30
N VAL A 501 4.83 20.14 -9.36
CA VAL A 501 5.79 19.31 -8.62
C VAL A 501 5.44 17.85 -8.80
N ASP A 502 6.41 17.06 -9.28
CA ASP A 502 6.36 15.60 -9.36
C ASP A 502 7.26 15.01 -8.27
N GLY A 503 6.66 14.72 -7.14
CA GLY A 503 7.34 14.11 -6.00
C GLY A 503 7.73 12.64 -6.23
N THR A 504 7.23 12.01 -7.30
CA THR A 504 7.57 10.63 -7.67
C THR A 504 8.90 10.59 -8.43
N THR A 505 9.05 11.44 -9.45
CA THR A 505 10.27 11.49 -10.27
C THR A 505 11.30 12.50 -9.77
N GLY A 506 10.94 13.33 -8.78
CA GLY A 506 11.82 14.36 -8.25
C GLY A 506 12.01 15.59 -9.16
N LYS A 507 11.02 15.90 -9.99
CA LYS A 507 11.08 17.02 -10.93
C LYS A 507 10.14 18.15 -10.54
N VAL A 508 10.58 19.38 -10.78
CA VAL A 508 9.80 20.60 -10.61
C VAL A 508 9.70 21.30 -11.96
N TYR A 509 8.48 21.63 -12.37
CA TYR A 509 8.19 22.23 -13.67
C TYR A 509 7.67 23.66 -13.49
N GLY A 510 7.92 24.52 -14.46
CA GLY A 510 7.34 25.86 -14.55
C GLY A 510 5.93 25.81 -15.10
N GLY A 511 5.03 26.64 -14.53
CA GLY A 511 3.63 26.68 -14.90
C GLY A 511 2.76 25.66 -14.16
N LEU A 512 1.45 25.73 -14.41
CA LEU A 512 0.46 24.81 -13.87
C LEU A 512 0.11 23.77 -14.94
N LEU A 513 0.65 22.57 -14.80
CA LEU A 513 0.33 21.45 -15.68
C LEU A 513 -1.05 20.88 -15.38
N PRO A 514 -1.85 20.53 -16.40
CA PRO A 514 -3.13 19.87 -16.15
C PRO A 514 -2.94 18.56 -15.36
N LEU A 515 -3.79 18.36 -14.36
CA LEU A 515 -3.88 17.10 -13.63
C LEU A 515 -5.06 16.31 -14.18
N GLU A 516 -4.81 15.08 -14.56
CA GLU A 516 -5.83 14.12 -14.97
C GLU A 516 -5.90 12.94 -14.00
N GLN A 517 -7.07 12.35 -13.84
CA GLN A 517 -7.16 11.06 -13.17
C GLN A 517 -6.59 10.00 -14.11
N SER A 518 -5.81 9.07 -13.57
CA SER A 518 -5.24 7.96 -14.35
C SER A 518 -6.36 7.21 -15.07
N ARG A 519 -6.42 7.34 -16.40
CA ARG A 519 -7.50 6.74 -17.23
C ARG A 519 -7.34 5.24 -17.43
N GLY A 520 -6.13 4.72 -17.21
CA GLY A 520 -5.77 3.34 -17.55
C GLY A 520 -6.43 2.24 -16.71
N SER A 521 -7.04 2.58 -15.58
CA SER A 521 -7.64 1.61 -14.66
C SER A 521 -9.05 2.00 -14.20
N ALA A 522 -9.66 3.03 -14.77
CA ALA A 522 -10.94 3.56 -14.29
C ALA A 522 -12.06 2.52 -14.32
N ASP A 523 -12.18 1.76 -15.43
CA ASP A 523 -13.21 0.73 -15.59
C ASP A 523 -13.00 -0.43 -14.61
N GLN A 524 -11.77 -0.88 -14.43
CA GLN A 524 -11.44 -1.94 -13.48
C GLN A 524 -11.69 -1.50 -12.03
N ILE A 525 -11.32 -0.27 -11.66
CA ILE A 525 -11.63 0.29 -10.35
C ILE A 525 -13.14 0.36 -10.14
N HIS A 526 -13.89 0.83 -11.13
CA HIS A 526 -15.35 0.92 -11.05
C HIS A 526 -15.99 -0.45 -10.82
N ARG A 527 -15.55 -1.47 -11.55
CA ARG A 527 -16.02 -2.85 -11.39
C ARG A 527 -15.69 -3.42 -10.02
N LEU A 528 -14.42 -3.27 -9.59
CA LEU A 528 -13.97 -3.73 -8.28
C LEU A 528 -14.78 -3.11 -7.13
N LEU A 529 -15.03 -1.80 -7.20
CA LEU A 529 -15.83 -1.09 -6.22
C LEU A 529 -17.31 -1.48 -6.31
N GLY A 530 -17.84 -1.78 -7.51
CA GLY A 530 -19.18 -2.32 -7.67
C GLY A 530 -19.37 -3.65 -6.94
N TRP A 531 -18.41 -4.56 -7.03
CA TRP A 531 -18.42 -5.83 -6.26
C TRP A 531 -18.31 -5.59 -4.75
N ALA A 532 -17.49 -4.62 -4.34
CA ALA A 532 -17.37 -4.24 -2.93
C ALA A 532 -18.70 -3.72 -2.36
N ASP A 533 -19.42 -2.90 -3.12
CA ASP A 533 -20.72 -2.35 -2.71
C ASP A 533 -21.81 -3.43 -2.61
N GLN A 534 -21.91 -4.31 -3.62
CA GLN A 534 -22.86 -5.40 -3.60
C GLN A 534 -22.68 -6.31 -2.38
N ARG A 535 -21.45 -6.53 -1.98
CA ARG A 535 -21.14 -7.35 -0.82
C ARG A 535 -21.43 -6.65 0.50
N SER A 536 -21.01 -5.39 0.65
CA SER A 536 -21.21 -4.63 1.88
C SER A 536 -22.67 -4.26 2.11
N GLY A 537 -23.46 -4.09 1.04
CA GLY A 537 -24.79 -3.51 1.12
C GLY A 537 -24.80 -2.10 1.71
N ALA A 538 -23.64 -1.46 1.79
CA ALA A 538 -23.50 -0.12 2.32
C ALA A 538 -23.94 0.92 1.29
N ARG A 539 -24.49 2.02 1.79
CA ARG A 539 -25.02 3.13 1.00
C ARG A 539 -24.19 4.36 1.26
N TYR A 540 -23.82 5.05 0.19
CA TYR A 540 -22.86 6.14 0.30
C TYR A 540 -23.46 7.46 -0.15
N TRP A 541 -23.25 8.47 0.69
CA TRP A 541 -23.58 9.85 0.44
C TRP A 541 -22.29 10.67 0.41
N ILE A 542 -22.21 11.66 -0.48
CA ILE A 542 -21.02 12.50 -0.60
C ILE A 542 -21.21 13.75 0.24
N ALA A 543 -20.34 13.91 1.25
CA ALA A 543 -20.26 15.09 2.10
C ALA A 543 -19.44 16.20 1.42
N GLY A 544 -19.74 17.45 1.75
CA GLY A 544 -18.93 18.62 1.43
C GLY A 544 -18.78 18.86 -0.07
N VAL A 545 -19.66 19.64 -0.69
CA VAL A 545 -19.68 19.83 -2.15
C VAL A 545 -19.43 21.29 -2.48
N SER A 546 -18.37 21.57 -3.24
CA SER A 546 -18.27 22.77 -4.08
C SER A 546 -18.70 22.41 -5.51
N GLY A 547 -19.23 23.40 -6.26
CA GLY A 547 -19.89 23.15 -7.56
C GLY A 547 -19.16 22.27 -8.58
N ALA A 548 -17.83 22.30 -8.64
CA ALA A 548 -17.04 21.42 -9.49
C ALA A 548 -17.00 19.99 -8.96
N ASP A 549 -17.06 19.80 -7.65
CA ASP A 549 -16.96 18.49 -7.00
C ASP A 549 -18.28 17.69 -7.11
N THR A 550 -19.44 18.37 -7.21
CA THR A 550 -20.74 17.73 -7.41
C THR A 550 -20.77 16.92 -8.70
N ARG A 551 -20.34 17.53 -9.80
CA ARG A 551 -20.28 16.83 -11.10
C ARG A 551 -19.31 15.65 -11.10
N ARG A 552 -18.17 15.78 -10.40
CA ARG A 552 -17.23 14.68 -10.21
C ARG A 552 -17.80 13.57 -9.32
N GLY A 553 -18.55 13.97 -8.28
CA GLY A 553 -19.19 13.03 -7.37
C GLY A 553 -20.22 12.12 -8.05
N LEU A 554 -20.97 12.64 -9.04
CA LEU A 554 -21.98 11.86 -9.80
C LEU A 554 -21.40 10.65 -10.51
N VAL A 555 -20.14 10.70 -10.94
CA VAL A 555 -19.44 9.57 -11.60
C VAL A 555 -19.32 8.36 -10.68
N HIS A 556 -19.28 8.58 -9.36
CA HIS A 556 -19.19 7.51 -8.37
C HIS A 556 -20.52 6.84 -8.02
N GLY A 557 -21.64 7.31 -8.58
CA GLY A 557 -22.98 6.76 -8.35
C GLY A 557 -23.42 6.79 -6.88
N PRO A 558 -23.28 7.93 -6.15
CA PRO A 558 -23.74 8.01 -4.77
C PRO A 558 -25.27 7.92 -4.68
N GLU A 559 -25.80 7.46 -3.54
CA GLU A 559 -27.25 7.55 -3.29
C GLU A 559 -27.76 8.97 -3.14
N GLY A 560 -26.88 9.89 -2.73
CA GLY A 560 -27.21 11.29 -2.57
C GLY A 560 -26.00 12.15 -2.22
N PHE A 561 -26.24 13.44 -2.16
CA PHE A 561 -25.31 14.43 -1.63
C PHE A 561 -25.77 14.86 -0.24
N GLY A 562 -24.91 14.71 0.74
CA GLY A 562 -25.22 15.02 2.16
C GLY A 562 -24.25 14.31 3.14
N VAL A 563 -24.08 14.82 4.34
CA VAL A 563 -24.73 16.02 4.89
C VAL A 563 -24.00 17.25 4.38
N ILE A 564 -24.67 18.10 3.63
CA ILE A 564 -24.12 19.38 3.18
C ILE A 564 -24.55 20.46 4.17
N ALA A 565 -23.61 21.27 4.68
CA ALA A 565 -23.99 22.40 5.53
C ALA A 565 -24.32 23.63 4.68
N LEU A 566 -25.47 24.26 4.93
CA LEU A 566 -25.83 25.51 4.28
C LEU A 566 -24.79 26.63 4.47
N THR A 567 -24.13 26.63 5.64
CA THR A 567 -23.03 27.56 5.93
C THR A 567 -21.86 27.40 4.96
N ASP A 568 -21.55 26.18 4.53
CA ASP A 568 -20.42 25.91 3.63
C ASP A 568 -20.75 26.42 2.21
N LEU A 569 -22.00 26.27 1.79
CA LEU A 569 -22.47 26.85 0.52
C LEU A 569 -22.41 28.40 0.54
N LEU A 570 -22.75 29.04 1.66
CA LEU A 570 -22.68 30.48 1.83
C LEU A 570 -21.25 30.99 1.92
N ILE A 571 -20.32 30.21 2.52
CA ILE A 571 -18.90 30.51 2.50
C ILE A 571 -18.36 30.44 1.08
N ALA A 572 -18.68 29.40 0.33
CA ALA A 572 -18.27 29.26 -1.06
C ALA A 572 -18.83 30.36 -1.98
N ALA A 573 -20.00 30.89 -1.64
CA ALA A 573 -20.62 32.00 -2.34
C ALA A 573 -20.13 33.40 -1.89
N GLY A 574 -19.31 33.47 -0.82
CA GLY A 574 -18.89 34.76 -0.23
C GLY A 574 -19.95 35.49 0.55
N THR A 575 -21.09 34.86 0.87
CA THR A 575 -22.29 35.52 1.46
C THR A 575 -22.55 35.12 2.92
N LEU A 576 -21.59 34.48 3.59
CA LEU A 576 -21.72 34.15 5.02
C LEU A 576 -21.88 35.40 5.89
N GLY A 577 -21.24 36.51 5.53
CA GLY A 577 -21.34 37.80 6.22
C GLY A 577 -22.78 38.32 6.24
N ASP A 578 -23.49 38.20 5.12
CA ASP A 578 -24.90 38.66 4.98
C ASP A 578 -25.83 37.79 5.86
N LEU A 579 -25.55 36.47 5.98
CA LEU A 579 -26.29 35.63 6.92
C LEU A 579 -26.08 36.09 8.37
N ILE A 580 -24.85 36.40 8.78
CA ILE A 580 -24.52 36.85 10.14
C ILE A 580 -25.20 38.17 10.43
N GLU A 581 -25.20 39.11 9.49
CA GLU A 581 -25.86 40.40 9.61
C GLU A 581 -27.38 40.24 9.79
N ALA A 582 -28.03 39.44 8.96
CA ALA A 582 -29.47 39.16 9.06
C ALA A 582 -29.82 38.50 10.40
N VAL A 583 -28.98 37.57 10.92
CA VAL A 583 -29.18 36.95 12.24
C VAL A 583 -29.02 38.00 13.34
N ASN A 584 -28.04 38.87 13.27
CA ASN A 584 -27.86 39.96 14.26
C ASN A 584 -29.06 40.92 14.28
N GLU A 585 -29.64 41.26 13.12
CA GLU A 585 -30.85 42.04 13.04
C GLU A 585 -32.05 41.38 13.71
N LEU A 586 -32.22 40.07 13.51
CA LEU A 586 -33.25 39.25 14.18
C LEU A 586 -33.04 39.17 15.70
N GLY A 587 -31.79 39.26 16.14
CA GLY A 587 -31.45 39.30 17.57
C GLY A 587 -31.96 40.55 18.25
N GLN A 588 -32.00 41.67 17.53
CA GLN A 588 -32.55 42.94 18.00
C GLN A 588 -34.08 43.01 17.83
N GLN A 589 -34.61 42.57 16.69
CA GLN A 589 -36.01 42.56 16.33
C GLN A 589 -36.44 41.24 15.66
N PRO A 590 -36.95 40.28 16.41
CA PRO A 590 -37.23 38.90 15.94
C PRO A 590 -38.21 38.82 14.76
N ASP A 591 -39.15 39.73 14.70
CA ASP A 591 -40.21 39.80 13.66
C ASP A 591 -39.87 40.73 12.50
N ARG A 592 -38.61 41.19 12.39
CA ARG A 592 -38.16 42.06 11.30
C ARG A 592 -38.24 41.33 9.96
N LYS A 593 -39.29 41.67 9.20
CA LYS A 593 -39.59 41.01 7.92
C LYS A 593 -38.43 41.12 6.93
N ALA A 594 -37.75 42.25 6.86
CA ALA A 594 -36.62 42.46 5.95
C ALA A 594 -35.45 41.48 6.21
N ALA A 595 -35.12 41.20 7.48
CA ALA A 595 -34.11 40.25 7.84
C ALA A 595 -34.52 38.80 7.52
N GLN A 596 -35.81 38.48 7.76
CA GLN A 596 -36.37 37.17 7.38
C GLN A 596 -36.37 36.96 5.85
N ASP A 597 -36.73 37.95 5.07
CA ASP A 597 -36.73 37.92 3.60
C ASP A 597 -35.29 37.79 3.06
N ARG A 598 -34.31 38.44 3.72
CA ARG A 598 -32.88 38.29 3.38
C ARG A 598 -32.40 36.85 3.62
N LEU A 599 -32.75 36.25 4.75
CA LEU A 599 -32.40 34.82 5.03
C LEU A 599 -33.01 33.89 3.97
N ALA A 600 -34.27 34.11 3.59
CA ALA A 600 -34.92 33.33 2.56
C ALA A 600 -34.23 33.46 1.20
N CYS A 601 -33.87 34.71 0.81
CA CYS A 601 -33.16 34.97 -0.45
C CYS A 601 -31.77 34.32 -0.50
N LEU A 602 -30.95 34.47 0.56
CA LEU A 602 -29.64 33.87 0.65
C LEU A 602 -29.70 32.32 0.53
N THR A 603 -30.69 31.73 1.21
CA THR A 603 -30.88 30.27 1.17
C THR A 603 -31.37 29.82 -0.20
N TYR A 604 -32.29 30.58 -0.83
CA TYR A 604 -32.76 30.25 -2.17
C TYR A 604 -31.62 30.24 -3.20
N GLU A 605 -30.78 31.28 -3.22
CA GLU A 605 -29.67 31.36 -4.17
C GLU A 605 -28.63 30.24 -3.97
N ALA A 606 -28.26 29.92 -2.71
CA ALA A 606 -27.35 28.85 -2.38
C ALA A 606 -27.92 27.49 -2.80
N CYS A 607 -29.17 27.20 -2.45
CA CYS A 607 -29.84 25.94 -2.80
C CYS A 607 -30.08 25.82 -4.31
N ARG A 608 -30.55 26.86 -4.98
CA ARG A 608 -30.80 26.84 -6.41
C ARG A 608 -29.55 26.43 -7.20
N ARG A 609 -28.40 27.02 -6.87
CA ARG A 609 -27.11 26.68 -7.49
C ARG A 609 -26.76 25.20 -7.28
N LEU A 610 -26.85 24.71 -6.04
CA LEU A 610 -26.56 23.28 -5.70
C LEU A 610 -27.51 22.34 -6.45
N LEU A 611 -28.81 22.59 -6.43
CA LEU A 611 -29.82 21.72 -7.02
C LEU A 611 -29.70 21.58 -8.55
N LEU A 612 -29.27 22.65 -9.23
CA LEU A 612 -28.97 22.58 -10.67
C LEU A 612 -27.77 21.69 -10.97
N GLU A 613 -26.79 21.59 -10.06
CA GLU A 613 -25.59 20.80 -10.24
C GLU A 613 -25.80 19.33 -9.87
N THR A 614 -26.72 19.00 -8.99
CA THR A 614 -26.98 17.65 -8.52
C THR A 614 -27.83 16.78 -9.44
N SER A 615 -28.35 17.33 -10.52
CA SER A 615 -29.07 16.61 -11.58
C SER A 615 -30.21 15.70 -11.07
N GLY A 616 -30.94 16.12 -10.04
CA GLY A 616 -32.06 15.37 -9.45
C GLY A 616 -31.65 14.31 -8.40
N THR A 617 -30.34 14.11 -8.15
CA THR A 617 -29.86 13.23 -7.08
C THR A 617 -30.28 13.76 -5.71
N PRO A 618 -30.71 12.92 -4.76
CA PRO A 618 -31.14 13.36 -3.43
C PRO A 618 -30.11 14.24 -2.71
N VAL A 619 -30.59 15.30 -2.06
CA VAL A 619 -29.76 16.27 -1.33
C VAL A 619 -30.24 16.39 0.11
N ASP A 620 -29.39 16.12 1.07
CA ASP A 620 -29.62 16.33 2.49
C ASP A 620 -28.84 17.56 2.96
N LEU A 621 -29.55 18.66 3.25
CA LEU A 621 -28.98 19.95 3.57
C LEU A 621 -29.18 20.31 5.04
N ARG A 622 -28.08 20.40 5.79
CA ARG A 622 -28.05 20.78 7.20
C ARG A 622 -28.15 22.30 7.32
N LEU A 623 -29.14 22.74 8.08
CA LEU A 623 -29.30 24.15 8.43
C LEU A 623 -28.24 24.60 9.45
N PRO A 624 -27.99 25.92 9.56
CA PRO A 624 -27.01 26.45 10.50
C PRO A 624 -27.35 26.11 11.96
N ASN A 625 -26.38 25.60 12.72
CA ASN A 625 -26.48 25.41 14.15
C ASN A 625 -26.08 26.69 14.86
N LEU A 626 -27.07 27.54 15.18
CA LEU A 626 -26.86 28.81 15.89
C LEU A 626 -26.43 28.61 17.34
N GLY A 627 -26.71 27.45 17.93
CA GLY A 627 -26.24 27.07 19.27
C GLY A 627 -24.78 26.63 19.31
N SER A 628 -24.10 26.54 18.16
CA SER A 628 -22.71 26.14 18.09
C SER A 628 -21.77 27.22 18.67
N PRO A 629 -20.65 26.82 19.32
CA PRO A 629 -19.67 27.79 19.82
C PRO A 629 -19.04 28.69 18.74
N ARG A 630 -19.03 28.23 17.49
CA ARG A 630 -18.59 29.06 16.35
C ARG A 630 -19.58 30.18 16.09
N ALA A 631 -20.88 29.87 16.08
CA ALA A 631 -21.95 30.86 15.95
C ALA A 631 -21.95 31.88 17.11
N GLN A 632 -21.70 31.38 18.33
CA GLN A 632 -21.59 32.28 19.53
C GLN A 632 -20.51 33.35 19.37
N ARG A 633 -19.41 33.02 18.75
CA ARG A 633 -18.29 33.97 18.51
C ARG A 633 -18.56 34.95 17.37
N MET A 634 -19.36 34.53 16.39
CA MET A 634 -19.59 35.30 15.17
C MET A 634 -20.82 36.22 15.25
N ILE A 635 -21.77 35.91 16.12
CA ILE A 635 -23.03 36.64 16.28
C ILE A 635 -22.93 37.61 17.46
N SER A 636 -22.83 38.92 17.18
CA SER A 636 -22.65 39.93 18.24
C SER A 636 -23.85 40.03 19.21
N THR A 637 -25.04 39.67 18.76
CA THR A 637 -26.26 39.64 19.57
C THR A 637 -26.61 38.29 20.16
N TRP A 638 -25.63 37.37 20.20
CA TRP A 638 -25.87 35.97 20.62
C TRP A 638 -26.52 35.84 22.00
N ALA A 639 -26.10 36.65 22.96
CA ALA A 639 -26.66 36.60 24.32
C ALA A 639 -28.16 36.88 24.38
N SER A 640 -28.64 37.78 23.53
CA SER A 640 -30.08 38.09 23.43
C SER A 640 -30.84 37.10 22.58
N LEU A 641 -30.14 36.38 21.67
CA LEU A 641 -30.69 35.33 20.84
C LEU A 641 -30.71 33.97 21.52
N ALA A 642 -29.77 33.70 22.46
CA ALA A 642 -29.56 32.38 23.03
C ALA A 642 -30.85 31.71 23.51
N PRO A 643 -31.77 32.34 24.25
CA PRO A 643 -33.04 31.73 24.62
C PRO A 643 -33.97 31.40 23.44
N ARG A 644 -33.76 32.07 22.30
CA ARG A 644 -34.62 31.97 21.10
C ARG A 644 -34.04 31.05 20.04
N LEU A 645 -32.82 30.58 20.24
CA LEU A 645 -32.12 29.64 19.34
C LEU A 645 -32.53 28.20 19.56
N PHE A 646 -33.17 27.86 20.69
CA PHE A 646 -33.82 26.58 20.86
C PHE A 646 -34.94 26.43 19.84
N LEU A 647 -35.03 25.26 19.23
CA LEU A 647 -35.88 25.01 18.08
C LEU A 647 -37.31 25.61 18.21
N PRO A 648 -38.03 25.42 19.33
CA PRO A 648 -39.41 25.95 19.45
C PRO A 648 -39.51 27.46 19.32
N LEU A 649 -38.51 28.21 19.82
CA LEU A 649 -38.49 29.67 19.82
C LEU A 649 -37.87 30.26 18.55
N GLY A 650 -36.86 29.59 17.98
CA GLY A 650 -36.20 29.96 16.75
C GLY A 650 -36.96 29.60 15.48
N LEU A 651 -37.94 28.70 15.59
CA LEU A 651 -38.58 28.11 14.42
C LEU A 651 -39.23 29.17 13.50
N LYS A 652 -39.98 30.10 14.04
CA LYS A 652 -40.65 31.15 13.24
C LYS A 652 -39.70 32.24 12.71
N SER A 653 -38.79 32.70 13.54
CA SER A 653 -37.95 33.85 13.24
C SER A 653 -36.77 33.49 12.34
N PHE A 654 -36.20 32.32 12.49
CA PHE A 654 -34.96 31.92 11.84
C PHE A 654 -35.13 30.74 10.88
N TYR A 655 -35.61 29.58 11.34
CA TYR A 655 -35.67 28.41 10.50
C TYR A 655 -36.73 28.45 9.41
N LEU A 656 -37.90 29.05 9.67
CA LEU A 656 -38.96 29.14 8.68
C LEU A 656 -38.58 29.99 7.44
N PRO A 657 -37.86 31.13 7.54
CA PRO A 657 -37.31 31.81 6.40
C PRO A 657 -36.32 30.95 5.57
N LEU A 658 -35.44 30.23 6.21
CA LEU A 658 -34.53 29.31 5.53
C LEU A 658 -35.29 28.21 4.77
N LEU A 659 -36.27 27.58 5.41
CA LEU A 659 -37.13 26.58 4.79
C LEU A 659 -37.91 27.10 3.59
N ARG A 660 -38.37 28.36 3.62
CA ARG A 660 -39.02 29.03 2.47
C ARG A 660 -38.07 29.17 1.31
N GLY A 661 -36.83 29.64 1.54
CA GLY A 661 -35.82 29.74 0.50
C GLY A 661 -35.48 28.39 -0.13
N MET A 662 -35.37 27.32 0.68
CA MET A 662 -35.19 25.96 0.20
C MET A 662 -36.36 25.47 -0.66
N ALA A 663 -37.60 25.71 -0.22
CA ALA A 663 -38.80 25.28 -0.94
C ALA A 663 -38.97 26.03 -2.28
N ASP A 664 -38.63 27.32 -2.32
CA ASP A 664 -38.66 28.11 -3.54
C ASP A 664 -37.62 27.64 -4.54
N ALA A 665 -36.39 27.34 -4.10
CA ALA A 665 -35.34 26.77 -4.92
C ALA A 665 -35.71 25.39 -5.48
N ALA A 666 -36.21 24.48 -4.63
CA ALA A 666 -36.65 23.15 -5.04
C ALA A 666 -37.80 23.22 -6.08
N ARG A 667 -38.74 24.16 -5.92
CA ARG A 667 -39.86 24.35 -6.85
C ARG A 667 -39.36 24.87 -8.20
N GLU A 668 -38.50 25.88 -8.23
CA GLU A 668 -37.96 26.44 -9.46
C GLU A 668 -37.13 25.42 -10.23
N THR A 669 -36.24 24.72 -9.54
CA THR A 669 -35.38 23.72 -10.16
C THR A 669 -36.08 22.38 -10.42
N ARG A 670 -37.34 22.23 -10.01
CA ARG A 670 -38.11 20.97 -10.06
C ARG A 670 -37.41 19.80 -9.39
N HIS A 671 -36.65 20.05 -8.34
CA HIS A 671 -35.90 19.07 -7.60
C HIS A 671 -36.71 18.50 -6.43
N ALA A 672 -37.27 17.32 -6.58
CA ALA A 672 -38.20 16.71 -5.61
C ALA A 672 -37.54 16.13 -4.36
N ALA A 673 -36.23 15.88 -4.38
CA ALA A 673 -35.52 15.11 -3.37
C ALA A 673 -34.55 15.97 -2.50
N LEU A 674 -34.98 17.18 -2.14
CA LEU A 674 -34.27 18.02 -1.17
C LEU A 674 -34.83 17.81 0.23
N THR A 675 -33.99 17.42 1.17
CA THR A 675 -34.33 17.19 2.57
C THR A 675 -33.63 18.22 3.47
N PRO A 676 -34.34 19.18 4.10
CA PRO A 676 -33.78 20.02 5.15
C PRO A 676 -33.50 19.20 6.40
N LEU A 677 -32.34 19.43 7.01
CA LEU A 677 -31.93 18.79 8.27
C LEU A 677 -31.77 19.84 9.37
N VAL A 678 -32.48 19.65 10.48
CA VAL A 678 -32.25 20.48 11.67
C VAL A 678 -31.13 19.92 12.51
N PRO A 679 -30.12 20.72 12.90
CA PRO A 679 -29.03 20.26 13.74
C PRO A 679 -29.38 20.22 15.22
N GLY A 680 -28.80 19.26 15.96
CA GLY A 680 -28.72 19.29 17.41
C GLY A 680 -30.01 19.06 18.18
N ILE A 681 -30.97 18.30 17.64
CA ILE A 681 -32.16 17.92 18.39
C ILE A 681 -31.83 16.87 19.44
N ASN A 682 -32.55 16.90 20.56
CA ASN A 682 -32.37 15.97 21.68
C ASN A 682 -33.67 15.20 22.04
N GLY A 683 -34.78 15.50 21.38
CA GLY A 683 -36.05 14.82 21.65
C GLY A 683 -37.01 14.81 20.45
N ALA A 684 -37.97 13.89 20.49
CA ALA A 684 -38.94 13.65 19.41
C ALA A 684 -39.81 14.87 19.04
N ALA A 685 -40.18 15.67 20.05
CA ALA A 685 -41.06 16.86 19.87
C ALA A 685 -40.37 17.93 18.95
N GLU A 686 -39.04 18.08 19.05
CA GLU A 686 -38.30 19.02 18.25
C GLU A 686 -38.28 18.58 16.77
N GLY A 687 -38.03 17.28 16.52
CA GLY A 687 -38.11 16.71 15.17
C GLY A 687 -39.50 16.83 14.55
N HIS A 688 -40.55 16.57 15.34
CA HIS A 688 -41.96 16.75 14.92
C HIS A 688 -42.28 18.21 14.51
N ALA A 689 -41.90 19.16 15.36
CA ALA A 689 -42.15 20.58 15.10
C ALA A 689 -41.43 21.07 13.83
N PHE A 690 -40.19 20.67 13.63
CA PHE A 690 -39.42 21.01 12.45
C PHE A 690 -40.02 20.42 11.18
N ARG A 691 -40.42 19.15 11.21
CA ARG A 691 -41.07 18.48 10.08
C ARG A 691 -42.36 19.12 9.72
N ALA A 692 -43.20 19.48 10.69
CA ALA A 692 -44.44 20.22 10.45
C ALA A 692 -44.19 21.58 9.78
N ALA A 693 -43.17 22.33 10.22
CA ALA A 693 -42.79 23.60 9.61
C ALA A 693 -42.30 23.43 8.15
N ALA A 694 -41.51 22.39 7.86
CA ALA A 694 -41.05 22.09 6.50
C ALA A 694 -42.22 21.70 5.58
N ALA A 695 -43.15 20.89 6.05
CA ALA A 695 -44.34 20.50 5.30
C ALA A 695 -45.23 21.71 4.97
N ASN A 696 -45.38 22.68 5.90
CA ASN A 696 -46.17 23.90 5.71
C ASN A 696 -45.62 24.81 4.60
N VAL A 697 -44.33 24.70 4.24
CA VAL A 697 -43.75 25.46 3.12
C VAL A 697 -43.65 24.64 1.83
N GLY A 698 -44.08 23.38 1.85
CA GLY A 698 -44.13 22.49 0.68
C GLY A 698 -42.90 21.59 0.50
N LEU A 699 -42.06 21.39 1.52
CA LEU A 699 -40.99 20.40 1.50
C LEU A 699 -41.53 19.05 1.95
N ALA A 700 -41.43 18.05 1.06
CA ALA A 700 -42.04 16.73 1.27
C ALA A 700 -41.38 15.92 2.38
N GLN A 701 -40.07 16.11 2.61
CA GLN A 701 -39.29 15.43 3.64
C GLN A 701 -38.54 16.46 4.50
N ALA A 702 -38.33 16.12 5.75
CA ALA A 702 -37.43 16.81 6.64
C ALA A 702 -36.81 15.82 7.64
N GLY A 703 -35.59 16.12 8.05
CA GLY A 703 -34.81 15.26 8.92
C GLY A 703 -34.06 16.01 10.02
N ALA A 704 -33.20 15.32 10.72
CA ALA A 704 -32.39 15.91 11.76
C ALA A 704 -30.96 15.35 11.78
N VAL A 705 -30.04 16.12 12.38
CA VAL A 705 -28.69 15.70 12.66
C VAL A 705 -28.51 15.61 14.18
N LEU A 706 -28.20 14.41 14.66
CA LEU A 706 -27.90 14.14 16.07
C LEU A 706 -26.43 14.49 16.35
N GLN A 707 -26.22 15.37 17.32
CA GLN A 707 -24.90 15.92 17.65
C GLN A 707 -24.53 15.74 19.12
N SER A 708 -25.35 15.01 19.86
CA SER A 708 -25.14 14.78 21.30
C SER A 708 -25.43 13.33 21.70
N PRO A 709 -24.80 12.83 22.76
CA PRO A 709 -25.15 11.54 23.35
C PRO A 709 -26.62 11.47 23.81
N ALA A 710 -27.21 12.58 24.24
CA ALA A 710 -28.62 12.63 24.64
C ALA A 710 -29.56 12.33 23.46
N GLY A 711 -29.31 12.93 22.28
CA GLY A 711 -30.08 12.62 21.08
C GLY A 711 -29.93 11.18 20.62
N LEU A 712 -28.74 10.58 20.77
CA LEU A 712 -28.54 9.16 20.50
C LEU A 712 -29.31 8.25 21.48
N ALA A 713 -29.34 8.60 22.76
CA ALA A 713 -30.07 7.84 23.79
C ALA A 713 -31.59 7.81 23.55
N ASP A 714 -32.17 8.93 23.01
CA ASP A 714 -33.60 9.02 22.68
C ASP A 714 -33.92 8.73 21.21
N LEU A 715 -32.97 8.14 20.45
CA LEU A 715 -33.11 7.92 19.02
C LEU A 715 -34.40 7.20 18.64
N ARG A 716 -34.83 6.19 19.44
CA ARG A 716 -36.03 5.42 19.14
C ARG A 716 -37.29 6.30 19.12
N SER A 717 -37.41 7.23 20.06
CA SER A 717 -38.53 8.19 20.12
C SER A 717 -38.42 9.19 18.96
N ILE A 718 -37.22 9.69 18.69
CA ILE A 718 -36.97 10.65 17.62
C ILE A 718 -37.30 10.01 16.26
N ALA A 719 -36.89 8.77 16.01
CA ALA A 719 -37.10 8.04 14.76
C ALA A 719 -38.58 7.84 14.40
N GLN A 720 -39.46 7.71 15.42
CA GLN A 720 -40.90 7.61 15.19
C GLN A 720 -41.49 8.90 14.57
N GLN A 721 -40.87 10.01 14.83
CA GLN A 721 -41.34 11.32 14.39
C GLN A 721 -40.50 11.93 13.26
N THR A 722 -39.29 11.39 13.00
CA THR A 722 -38.32 11.97 12.06
C THR A 722 -37.75 10.86 11.19
N PRO A 723 -38.21 10.71 9.94
CA PRO A 723 -37.85 9.55 9.10
C PRO A 723 -36.42 9.62 8.49
N VAL A 724 -35.77 10.79 8.59
CA VAL A 724 -34.38 10.97 8.09
C VAL A 724 -33.53 11.48 9.25
N LEU A 725 -32.57 10.64 9.65
CA LEU A 725 -31.66 10.96 10.73
C LEU A 725 -30.22 10.76 10.29
N TRP A 726 -29.39 11.72 10.62
CA TRP A 726 -27.95 11.65 10.50
C TRP A 726 -27.29 11.80 11.86
N ILE A 727 -26.21 11.10 12.08
CA ILE A 727 -25.36 11.23 13.26
C ILE A 727 -24.10 11.95 12.86
N ASP A 728 -23.87 13.13 13.41
CA ASP A 728 -22.60 13.85 13.29
C ASP A 728 -21.59 13.21 14.25
N LEU A 729 -20.81 12.26 13.71
CA LEU A 729 -19.89 11.46 14.49
C LEU A 729 -18.87 12.31 15.26
N ARG A 730 -18.37 13.36 14.62
CA ARG A 730 -17.38 14.27 15.21
C ARG A 730 -17.95 15.02 16.42
N GLU A 731 -19.13 15.59 16.28
CA GLU A 731 -19.78 16.33 17.37
C GLU A 731 -20.23 15.40 18.51
N VAL A 732 -20.68 14.20 18.20
CA VAL A 732 -21.01 13.19 19.22
C VAL A 732 -19.77 12.79 20.01
N ILE A 733 -18.64 12.48 19.35
CA ILE A 733 -17.37 12.16 20.03
C ILE A 733 -16.94 13.36 20.89
N ARG A 734 -16.94 14.56 20.33
CA ARG A 734 -16.54 15.77 21.03
C ARG A 734 -17.36 16.00 22.30
N THR A 735 -18.69 15.89 22.21
CA THR A 735 -19.59 16.14 23.33
C THR A 735 -19.55 15.01 24.35
N PHE A 736 -19.35 13.78 23.93
CA PHE A 736 -19.24 12.61 24.81
C PHE A 736 -18.01 12.69 25.72
N TYR A 737 -16.86 13.07 25.17
CA TYR A 737 -15.60 13.24 25.91
C TYR A 737 -15.44 14.64 26.54
N GLY A 738 -16.39 15.56 26.32
CA GLY A 738 -16.36 16.91 26.90
C GLY A 738 -15.27 17.84 26.29
N TYR A 739 -14.79 17.56 25.08
CA TYR A 739 -13.77 18.39 24.46
C TYR A 739 -14.26 19.77 24.06
N PRO A 740 -13.43 20.82 24.25
CA PRO A 740 -13.74 22.17 23.80
C PRO A 740 -13.93 22.22 22.28
N SER A 741 -14.89 23.02 21.82
CA SER A 741 -15.15 23.22 20.39
C SER A 741 -14.01 23.94 19.64
N ALA A 742 -13.06 24.51 20.37
CA ALA A 742 -11.90 25.18 19.78
C ALA A 742 -10.84 24.17 19.30
N LEU A 743 -10.86 22.92 19.80
CA LEU A 743 -9.98 21.89 19.33
C LEU A 743 -10.43 21.40 17.95
N SER A 744 -9.51 21.44 16.99
CA SER A 744 -9.70 20.81 15.71
C SER A 744 -9.70 19.28 15.87
N PHE A 745 -10.55 18.59 15.12
CA PHE A 745 -10.57 17.12 15.14
C PHE A 745 -9.30 16.52 14.51
N GLY A 746 -8.44 17.34 13.93
CA GLY A 746 -7.13 16.99 13.39
C GLY A 746 -5.97 17.09 14.38
N ASP A 747 -6.19 17.69 15.55
CA ASP A 747 -5.12 17.86 16.52
C ASP A 747 -4.77 16.54 17.22
N ASP A 748 -3.48 16.31 17.49
CA ASP A 748 -2.94 15.08 18.12
C ASP A 748 -3.28 14.96 19.63
N VAL A 749 -4.28 15.71 20.08
CA VAL A 749 -4.72 15.73 21.49
C VAL A 749 -5.13 14.34 21.95
N PHE A 750 -5.85 13.60 21.12
CA PHE A 750 -6.27 12.25 21.48
C PHE A 750 -5.09 11.27 21.55
N GLU A 751 -4.09 11.43 20.71
CA GLU A 751 -2.88 10.61 20.74
C GLU A 751 -2.05 10.90 21.99
N SER A 752 -1.91 12.16 22.36
CA SER A 752 -1.28 12.55 23.64
C SER A 752 -2.01 11.96 24.84
N TYR A 753 -3.35 12.05 24.86
CA TYR A 753 -4.15 11.48 25.95
C TYR A 753 -4.05 9.96 26.04
N VAL A 754 -3.90 9.26 24.91
CA VAL A 754 -3.65 7.81 24.90
C VAL A 754 -2.22 7.52 25.34
N GLY A 755 -1.24 8.28 24.85
CA GLY A 755 0.17 8.14 25.23
C GLY A 755 0.41 8.36 26.74
N ASP A 756 -0.31 9.31 27.32
CA ASP A 756 -0.26 9.61 28.77
C ASP A 756 -1.13 8.70 29.63
N GLY A 757 -1.85 7.75 29.02
CA GLY A 757 -2.71 6.79 29.72
C GLY A 757 -4.05 7.35 30.22
N TYR A 758 -4.46 8.56 29.80
CA TYR A 758 -5.77 9.14 30.16
C TYR A 758 -6.92 8.55 29.34
N LEU A 759 -6.64 8.06 28.12
CA LEU A 759 -7.59 7.33 27.28
C LEU A 759 -7.02 5.97 26.92
N GLY A 760 -7.86 4.94 26.96
CA GLY A 760 -7.48 3.58 26.56
C GLY A 760 -7.38 3.39 25.04
N HIS A 761 -7.88 4.33 24.25
CA HIS A 761 -7.89 4.29 22.78
C HIS A 761 -8.11 5.70 22.21
N ASN A 762 -7.70 5.90 20.96
CA ASN A 762 -8.00 7.14 20.25
C ASN A 762 -9.44 7.09 19.69
N PRO A 763 -10.35 7.99 20.11
CA PRO A 763 -11.74 8.00 19.64
C PRO A 763 -11.93 8.27 18.15
N ARG A 764 -10.89 8.74 17.47
CA ARG A 764 -10.88 8.94 16.00
C ARG A 764 -10.69 7.63 15.22
N THR A 765 -10.15 6.61 15.89
CA THR A 765 -9.84 5.31 15.26
C THR A 765 -10.76 4.20 15.71
N ALA A 766 -11.38 4.32 16.91
CA ALA A 766 -12.31 3.35 17.44
C ALA A 766 -13.29 4.01 18.44
N LEU A 767 -14.52 3.52 18.53
CA LEU A 767 -15.55 4.10 19.41
C LEU A 767 -15.31 3.83 20.91
N GLY A 768 -14.50 2.84 21.26
CA GLY A 768 -14.37 2.40 22.64
C GLY A 768 -15.63 1.71 23.20
N ALA A 769 -15.52 1.18 24.42
CA ALA A 769 -16.58 0.34 24.98
C ALA A 769 -17.88 1.13 25.25
N GLN A 770 -17.80 2.26 25.94
CA GLN A 770 -18.99 3.02 26.39
C GLN A 770 -19.72 3.68 25.22
N LEU A 771 -18.99 4.39 24.36
CA LEU A 771 -19.56 5.02 23.17
C LEU A 771 -20.04 3.95 22.19
N GLY A 772 -19.29 2.84 22.07
CA GLY A 772 -19.66 1.71 21.25
C GLY A 772 -20.97 1.04 21.67
N MET A 773 -21.24 0.90 22.97
CA MET A 773 -22.55 0.40 23.46
C MET A 773 -23.70 1.32 23.06
N LEU A 774 -23.50 2.63 23.14
CA LEU A 774 -24.51 3.60 22.71
C LEU A 774 -24.83 3.43 21.21
N PHE A 775 -23.83 3.26 20.38
CA PHE A 775 -24.00 3.03 18.94
C PHE A 775 -24.63 1.68 18.61
N CYS A 776 -24.38 0.61 19.36
CA CYS A 776 -25.08 -0.67 19.18
C CYS A 776 -26.59 -0.52 19.44
N GLY A 777 -26.97 0.15 20.50
CA GLY A 777 -28.38 0.42 20.79
C GLY A 777 -29.08 1.26 19.70
N VAL A 778 -28.34 2.15 19.06
CA VAL A 778 -28.81 2.96 17.92
C VAL A 778 -29.03 2.09 16.67
N ALA A 779 -28.10 1.19 16.35
CA ALA A 779 -28.20 0.28 15.19
C ALA A 779 -29.41 -0.67 15.34
N ASP A 780 -29.62 -1.21 16.54
CA ASP A 780 -30.78 -2.05 16.85
C ASP A 780 -32.10 -1.28 16.72
N ALA A 781 -32.12 -0.03 17.17
CA ALA A 781 -33.33 0.81 17.07
C ALA A 781 -33.70 1.14 15.61
N ALA A 782 -32.69 1.25 14.73
CA ALA A 782 -32.91 1.51 13.30
C ALA A 782 -33.54 0.33 12.55
N GLN A 783 -33.33 -0.91 13.03
CA GLN A 783 -33.89 -2.10 12.41
C GLN A 783 -35.41 -2.25 12.69
N VAL A 784 -35.94 -1.57 13.70
CA VAL A 784 -37.35 -1.71 14.13
C VAL A 784 -38.32 -0.81 13.34
N GLY A 785 -37.84 0.21 12.61
CA GLY A 785 -38.69 1.17 11.88
C GLY A 785 -38.69 0.95 10.37
N SER A 786 -39.78 0.46 9.79
CA SER A 786 -39.94 0.45 8.33
C SER A 786 -39.99 1.90 7.80
N GLY A 787 -38.96 2.33 7.08
CA GLY A 787 -38.89 3.64 6.41
C GLY A 787 -37.95 4.66 7.09
N LEU A 788 -37.25 4.32 8.15
CA LEU A 788 -36.20 5.18 8.72
C LEU A 788 -34.94 5.14 7.83
N ARG A 789 -34.46 6.30 7.39
CA ARG A 789 -33.12 6.48 6.82
C ARG A 789 -32.20 7.01 7.92
N LEU A 790 -31.35 6.13 8.45
CA LEU A 790 -30.35 6.46 9.46
C LEU A 790 -28.95 6.37 8.84
N GLY A 791 -28.22 7.49 8.85
CA GLY A 791 -26.86 7.56 8.36
C GLY A 791 -25.87 8.16 9.35
N VAL A 792 -24.59 7.95 9.12
CA VAL A 792 -23.50 8.53 9.91
C VAL A 792 -22.69 9.48 9.02
N GLU A 793 -22.55 10.73 9.45
CA GLU A 793 -21.65 11.71 8.85
C GLU A 793 -20.24 11.49 9.41
N CYS A 794 -19.35 10.94 8.59
CA CYS A 794 -17.99 10.61 9.02
C CYS A 794 -17.02 11.80 8.94
N GLY A 795 -17.34 12.83 8.15
CA GLY A 795 -16.57 14.06 8.04
C GLY A 795 -15.11 13.89 7.60
N ASP A 796 -14.40 15.02 7.43
CA ASP A 796 -12.95 15.00 7.20
C ASP A 796 -12.20 14.55 8.46
N GLY A 797 -11.28 13.60 8.31
CA GLY A 797 -10.43 13.11 9.40
C GLY A 797 -10.96 11.92 10.19
N ALA A 798 -12.13 11.35 9.87
CA ALA A 798 -12.52 10.06 10.42
C ALA A 798 -11.61 8.96 9.85
N ALA A 799 -10.96 8.20 10.75
CA ALA A 799 -10.14 7.07 10.31
C ALA A 799 -11.01 5.99 9.66
N LEU A 800 -10.45 5.33 8.66
CA LEU A 800 -11.16 4.24 7.98
C LEU A 800 -11.58 3.12 8.95
N SER A 801 -10.73 2.81 9.95
CA SER A 801 -11.03 1.83 11.01
C SER A 801 -12.29 2.18 11.83
N LEU A 802 -12.58 3.47 12.01
CA LEU A 802 -13.79 3.91 12.69
C LEU A 802 -15.06 3.65 11.84
N VAL A 803 -14.95 3.83 10.53
CA VAL A 803 -16.05 3.51 9.59
C VAL A 803 -16.29 1.99 9.56
N GLU A 804 -15.23 1.19 9.57
CA GLU A 804 -15.31 -0.27 9.67
C GLU A 804 -15.93 -0.73 11.00
N ASP A 805 -15.60 -0.08 12.13
CA ASP A 805 -16.20 -0.37 13.43
C ASP A 805 -17.71 -0.07 13.44
N LEU A 806 -18.13 1.07 12.87
CA LEU A 806 -19.54 1.40 12.70
C LEU A 806 -20.28 0.39 11.80
N TYR A 807 -19.65 -0.02 10.70
CA TYR A 807 -20.21 -1.04 9.82
C TYR A 807 -20.42 -2.37 10.55
N ALA A 808 -19.44 -2.81 11.31
CA ALA A 808 -19.52 -4.04 12.13
C ALA A 808 -20.65 -3.98 13.18
N ARG A 809 -21.04 -2.77 13.62
CA ARG A 809 -22.17 -2.53 14.53
C ARG A 809 -23.53 -2.43 13.85
N GLY A 810 -23.59 -2.64 12.52
CA GLY A 810 -24.84 -2.69 11.78
C GLY A 810 -25.20 -1.41 11.00
N PHE A 811 -24.40 -0.36 11.04
CA PHE A 811 -24.63 0.83 10.20
C PHE A 811 -24.37 0.50 8.73
N ARG A 812 -25.23 1.02 7.85
CA ARG A 812 -25.14 0.76 6.39
C ARG A 812 -25.19 2.02 5.53
N THR A 813 -25.45 3.19 6.10
CA THR A 813 -25.52 4.47 5.36
C THR A 813 -24.44 5.42 5.92
N PHE A 814 -23.55 5.86 5.05
CA PHE A 814 -22.41 6.69 5.41
C PHE A 814 -22.32 7.91 4.52
N SER A 815 -22.15 9.09 5.14
CA SER A 815 -21.78 10.33 4.46
C SER A 815 -20.27 10.51 4.61
N VAL A 816 -19.56 10.53 3.49
CA VAL A 816 -18.08 10.59 3.46
C VAL A 816 -17.61 11.64 2.46
N PRO A 817 -16.45 12.26 2.66
CA PRO A 817 -15.81 13.09 1.66
C PRO A 817 -15.58 12.33 0.36
N MET A 818 -15.72 13.01 -0.77
CA MET A 818 -15.51 12.42 -2.10
C MET A 818 -14.14 11.74 -2.23
N THR A 819 -13.11 12.33 -1.64
CA THR A 819 -11.74 11.80 -1.65
C THR A 819 -11.58 10.49 -0.87
N ALA A 820 -12.40 10.28 0.17
CA ALA A 820 -12.38 9.08 0.99
C ALA A 820 -13.28 7.96 0.45
N LEU A 821 -14.26 8.30 -0.40
CA LEU A 821 -15.31 7.38 -0.84
C LEU A 821 -14.80 6.06 -1.44
N PRO A 822 -13.84 6.05 -2.39
CA PRO A 822 -13.35 4.78 -2.95
C PRO A 822 -12.70 3.87 -1.91
N SER A 823 -11.95 4.47 -0.98
CA SER A 823 -11.28 3.75 0.12
C SER A 823 -12.27 3.12 1.08
N VAL A 824 -13.32 3.84 1.44
CA VAL A 824 -14.40 3.35 2.31
C VAL A 824 -15.17 2.21 1.63
N ARG A 825 -15.54 2.36 0.36
CA ARG A 825 -16.22 1.33 -0.43
C ARG A 825 -15.42 0.02 -0.43
N LEU A 826 -14.12 0.10 -0.76
CA LEU A 826 -13.24 -1.08 -0.80
C LEU A 826 -13.10 -1.73 0.57
N ALA A 827 -12.86 -0.95 1.62
CA ALA A 827 -12.65 -1.48 2.97
C ALA A 827 -13.90 -2.17 3.52
N LEU A 828 -15.10 -1.58 3.33
CA LEU A 828 -16.34 -2.19 3.77
C LEU A 828 -16.67 -3.46 2.97
N GLY A 829 -16.36 -3.50 1.67
CA GLY A 829 -16.48 -4.71 0.86
C GLY A 829 -15.53 -5.83 1.32
N GLN A 830 -14.31 -5.48 1.72
CA GLN A 830 -13.33 -6.41 2.29
C GLN A 830 -13.76 -6.92 3.66
N ARG A 831 -14.33 -6.05 4.49
CA ARG A 831 -14.87 -6.43 5.80
C ARG A 831 -16.00 -7.44 5.65
N ALA A 832 -16.96 -7.16 4.79
CA ALA A 832 -18.07 -8.05 4.48
C ALA A 832 -17.63 -9.41 3.87
N ALA A 833 -16.45 -9.47 3.26
CA ALA A 833 -15.89 -10.71 2.73
C ALA A 833 -15.30 -11.61 3.83
N LYS A 834 -14.99 -11.06 5.01
CA LYS A 834 -14.43 -11.79 6.17
C LYS A 834 -15.51 -12.27 7.15
N GLU A 835 -16.69 -11.63 7.14
CA GLU A 835 -17.88 -12.04 7.89
C GLU A 835 -18.65 -13.13 7.13
#